data_9270202b05002f5c27b92e106c9151f6
#
_entry.id   9270202b05002f5c27b92e106c9151f6
#
_cell.length_a   1.000
_cell.length_b   1.000
_cell.length_c   1.000
_cell.angle_alpha   90.00
_cell.angle_beta   90.00
_cell.angle_gamma   90.00
#
_symmetry.space_group_name_H-M   'P 1'
#
loop_
_entity.id
_entity.type
_entity.pdbx_description
1 polymer ?
#
loop_
_entity_poly.entity_id
_entity_poly.type
_entity_poly.pdbx_seq_one_letter_code
_entity_poly.pdbx_strand_id
1 'polypeptide(L)'
;KSLKKFSESEQLKRESQRAVKLETKLSSPVLWSPESPNLYKLVTTVSAGGKIVDRQETAFGIRTIGFDPTNGFLLNGKHYELYGTCNHQDMAGVGAALPDALQSFRVAKLKEFGCNAIRTSHNPPTPELLDACDRLGMLIMDESRLLGSDSLNMKKWDTQIRRDRNHPSVAIWSVANEQFAVQDTPQAGNTARTMQDYVQQLDPLRPVTYASPEGDVFRGINAVIEVRGWNYHIGTNMDKYHAEHPTQPNVGTEQASAVTTRGIYTNDRPHGYVSAYDGGYPGYTSAETWWSYFAPRPWLSGGFVWTGFDYRGEPSPYSWPCINSHFGILDTCGFPKDSFYYYKSWWTTNVVLHLLPHWNWPGREGQEIRVDADSNCKSVELFLNGASLGKQTMKPNSHLTWKVKYAPGTLSAKGFDAAGNVIAETKVETTGDAAQIQLTPDRKTINADGEDVAVFTVSALDAQGRVVPVAMNKINFAIEGAGKILGVGNGDPSCHEPDTFVPQSPLRQIAVNDWRWKLGEFSTRGRGPAGPEFAPDFDDSSWTAVQRGDMPLKENETAIFRAHVKLTQEDLDNPAIQVRFGTIDDHGWIYVNNHRVGESHDWAAHAVFDVKNVLQAGDNVIAVGVKNDGGSGGISPEVSLEIAGKAVAQPWSRSLFNGLAQIIVQSTRDAGEFKLTATADGLAPATAAVQTQPCAPRPSVP
;
A
#
# COMPACT_ATOMS: atom_id res chain seq x y z
N LYS A 1 19.93 -29.84 -8.25
CA LYS A 1 20.03 -31.32 -8.44
C LYS A 1 18.64 -31.84 -8.68
N SER A 2 18.43 -32.66 -9.79
CA SER A 2 17.15 -33.34 -10.00
C SER A 2 17.01 -34.44 -8.94
N LEU A 3 15.89 -34.39 -8.18
CA LEU A 3 15.59 -35.37 -7.14
C LEU A 3 14.85 -36.59 -7.72
N LYS A 4 13.92 -36.34 -8.65
CA LYS A 4 13.09 -37.39 -9.27
C LYS A 4 12.59 -36.92 -10.64
N LYS A 5 12.40 -37.89 -11.56
CA LYS A 5 11.72 -37.70 -12.85
C LYS A 5 10.60 -38.73 -12.97
N PHE A 6 9.49 -38.34 -13.54
CA PHE A 6 8.34 -39.18 -13.83
C PHE A 6 7.61 -38.62 -15.04
N SER A 7 6.96 -39.48 -15.81
CA SER A 7 6.26 -39.08 -17.03
C SER A 7 5.07 -40.00 -17.30
N GLU A 8 4.11 -39.48 -18.02
CA GLU A 8 2.95 -40.19 -18.52
C GLU A 8 2.73 -39.79 -19.98
N SER A 9 2.21 -40.73 -20.81
CA SER A 9 1.93 -40.47 -22.22
C SER A 9 0.45 -40.66 -22.48
N GLU A 10 -0.14 -39.65 -23.15
CA GLU A 10 -1.56 -39.62 -23.43
C GLU A 10 -1.83 -39.34 -24.91
N GLN A 11 -2.88 -39.98 -25.44
CA GLN A 11 -3.39 -39.68 -26.77
C GLN A 11 -4.58 -38.72 -26.68
N LEU A 12 -4.42 -37.54 -27.25
CA LEU A 12 -5.49 -36.54 -27.31
C LEU A 12 -6.22 -36.62 -28.66
N LYS A 13 -7.56 -36.65 -28.62
CA LYS A 13 -8.37 -36.48 -29.82
C LYS A 13 -8.34 -34.98 -30.19
N ARG A 14 -8.55 -34.68 -31.46
CA ARG A 14 -8.69 -33.31 -31.95
C ARG A 14 -9.77 -32.58 -31.12
N GLU A 15 -9.49 -31.34 -30.74
CA GLU A 15 -10.42 -30.45 -29.98
C GLU A 15 -10.85 -31.02 -28.61
N SER A 16 -10.00 -31.84 -27.97
CA SER A 16 -10.27 -32.40 -26.67
C SER A 16 -9.29 -31.89 -25.61
N GLN A 17 -9.72 -31.91 -24.36
CA GLN A 17 -8.90 -31.59 -23.18
C GLN A 17 -8.84 -32.84 -22.28
N ARG A 18 -7.69 -33.07 -21.66
CA ARG A 18 -7.52 -34.12 -20.66
C ARG A 18 -6.65 -33.65 -19.50
N ALA A 19 -7.13 -33.87 -18.29
CA ALA A 19 -6.34 -33.69 -17.08
C ALA A 19 -5.49 -34.96 -16.84
N VAL A 20 -4.19 -34.76 -16.65
CA VAL A 20 -3.24 -35.85 -16.31
C VAL A 20 -2.82 -35.66 -14.86
N LYS A 21 -3.01 -36.68 -14.02
CA LYS A 21 -2.59 -36.68 -12.62
C LYS A 21 -1.31 -37.49 -12.49
N LEU A 22 -0.24 -36.84 -12.03
CA LEU A 22 1.04 -37.48 -11.76
C LEU A 22 1.32 -37.44 -10.25
N GLU A 23 1.64 -38.60 -9.66
CA GLU A 23 1.94 -38.69 -8.23
C GLU A 23 3.34 -39.24 -7.99
N THR A 24 4.01 -38.74 -6.97
CA THR A 24 5.31 -39.25 -6.54
C THR A 24 5.50 -39.06 -5.03
N LYS A 25 6.43 -39.84 -4.46
CA LYS A 25 6.84 -39.74 -3.07
C LYS A 25 8.31 -39.32 -3.00
N LEU A 26 8.59 -38.37 -2.12
CA LEU A 26 9.94 -37.98 -1.73
C LEU A 26 10.24 -38.58 -0.36
N SER A 27 11.33 -39.32 -0.26
CA SER A 27 11.80 -39.86 1.02
C SER A 27 12.58 -38.79 1.77
N SER A 28 12.23 -38.54 3.05
CA SER A 28 12.90 -37.58 3.93
C SER A 28 13.01 -36.17 3.31
N PRO A 29 11.89 -35.52 2.98
CA PRO A 29 11.95 -34.19 2.41
C PRO A 29 12.50 -33.19 3.43
N VAL A 30 13.20 -32.16 2.95
CA VAL A 30 13.55 -31.01 3.76
C VAL A 30 12.30 -30.14 3.89
N LEU A 31 11.85 -29.93 5.13
CA LEU A 31 10.61 -29.23 5.38
C LEU A 31 10.81 -27.71 5.28
N TRP A 32 9.74 -27.01 4.89
CA TRP A 32 9.64 -25.58 4.91
C TRP A 32 9.17 -25.10 6.30
N SER A 33 9.78 -24.03 6.79
CA SER A 33 9.30 -23.24 7.95
C SER A 33 9.76 -21.79 7.81
N PRO A 34 9.25 -20.85 8.61
CA PRO A 34 9.72 -19.44 8.63
C PRO A 34 11.22 -19.30 8.90
N GLU A 35 11.81 -20.18 9.70
CA GLU A 35 13.25 -20.19 10.03
C GLU A 35 14.10 -20.93 8.97
N SER A 36 13.46 -21.81 8.20
CA SER A 36 14.11 -22.62 7.18
C SER A 36 13.23 -22.73 5.94
N PRO A 37 13.12 -21.66 5.13
CA PRO A 37 12.18 -21.56 4.01
C PRO A 37 12.67 -22.37 2.79
N ASN A 38 12.78 -23.69 2.95
CA ASN A 38 13.26 -24.59 1.92
C ASN A 38 12.21 -24.78 0.83
N LEU A 39 12.55 -24.42 -0.40
CA LEU A 39 11.69 -24.56 -1.57
C LEU A 39 12.21 -25.62 -2.52
N TYR A 40 11.28 -26.36 -3.11
CA TYR A 40 11.47 -27.25 -4.23
C TYR A 40 10.96 -26.59 -5.51
N LYS A 41 11.44 -27.06 -6.64
CA LYS A 41 10.99 -26.66 -7.96
C LYS A 41 10.46 -27.85 -8.72
N LEU A 42 9.19 -27.80 -9.11
CA LEU A 42 8.60 -28.72 -10.06
C LEU A 42 8.77 -28.16 -11.48
N VAL A 43 9.42 -28.90 -12.36
CA VAL A 43 9.55 -28.53 -13.77
C VAL A 43 8.65 -29.46 -14.57
N THR A 44 7.55 -28.92 -15.07
CA THR A 44 6.60 -29.61 -15.94
C THR A 44 6.95 -29.32 -17.38
N THR A 45 7.09 -30.37 -18.20
CA THR A 45 7.30 -30.24 -19.64
C THR A 45 6.24 -31.01 -20.39
N VAL A 46 5.66 -30.42 -21.41
CA VAL A 46 4.76 -31.08 -22.36
C VAL A 46 5.50 -31.24 -23.67
N SER A 47 5.49 -32.49 -24.20
CA SER A 47 6.17 -32.81 -25.45
C SER A 47 5.17 -33.38 -26.44
N ALA A 48 5.26 -32.99 -27.70
CA ALA A 48 4.52 -33.59 -28.81
C ALA A 48 5.48 -33.90 -29.95
N GLY A 49 5.39 -35.14 -30.48
CA GLY A 49 6.29 -35.59 -31.54
C GLY A 49 7.79 -35.53 -31.19
N GLY A 50 8.13 -35.74 -29.91
CA GLY A 50 9.52 -35.70 -29.41
C GLY A 50 10.06 -34.28 -29.17
N LYS A 51 9.28 -33.23 -29.40
CA LYS A 51 9.66 -31.82 -29.15
C LYS A 51 8.92 -31.27 -27.92
N ILE A 52 9.60 -30.50 -27.08
CA ILE A 52 8.98 -29.77 -25.98
C ILE A 52 8.13 -28.64 -26.58
N VAL A 53 6.84 -28.63 -26.28
CA VAL A 53 5.87 -27.65 -26.76
C VAL A 53 5.43 -26.69 -25.64
N ASP A 54 5.60 -27.07 -24.36
CA ASP A 54 5.35 -26.22 -23.21
C ASP A 54 6.26 -26.62 -22.06
N ARG A 55 6.62 -25.62 -21.22
CA ARG A 55 7.45 -25.81 -20.04
C ARG A 55 7.06 -24.80 -18.96
N GLN A 56 6.69 -25.31 -17.79
CA GLN A 56 6.36 -24.52 -16.62
C GLN A 56 7.23 -24.91 -15.42
N GLU A 57 7.63 -23.92 -14.64
CA GLU A 57 8.29 -24.10 -13.36
C GLU A 57 7.36 -23.65 -12.23
N THR A 58 7.17 -24.50 -11.22
CA THR A 58 6.36 -24.21 -10.02
C THR A 58 7.22 -24.37 -8.79
N ALA A 59 7.42 -23.32 -8.03
CA ALA A 59 8.02 -23.39 -6.71
C ALA A 59 6.99 -23.94 -5.71
N PHE A 60 7.43 -24.75 -4.74
CA PHE A 60 6.60 -25.25 -3.65
C PHE A 60 7.45 -25.63 -2.45
N GLY A 61 6.84 -25.63 -1.26
CA GLY A 61 7.47 -26.13 -0.04
C GLY A 61 6.70 -27.31 0.54
N ILE A 62 7.36 -28.14 1.32
CA ILE A 62 6.75 -29.28 2.00
C ILE A 62 6.67 -28.99 3.49
N ARG A 63 5.48 -28.99 4.05
CA ARG A 63 5.22 -28.79 5.47
C ARG A 63 3.88 -29.42 5.86
N THR A 64 3.64 -29.58 7.16
CA THR A 64 2.31 -29.92 7.70
C THR A 64 1.80 -28.75 8.54
N ILE A 65 0.49 -28.55 8.52
CA ILE A 65 -0.21 -27.50 9.27
C ILE A 65 -1.37 -28.14 10.01
N GLY A 66 -1.61 -27.69 11.23
CA GLY A 66 -2.79 -28.06 12.01
C GLY A 66 -3.13 -26.98 13.02
N PHE A 67 -4.38 -26.94 13.44
CA PHE A 67 -4.86 -26.18 14.59
C PHE A 67 -5.43 -27.14 15.61
N ASP A 68 -4.88 -27.12 16.79
CA ASP A 68 -5.26 -27.99 17.92
C ASP A 68 -5.96 -27.13 18.98
N PRO A 69 -7.13 -27.54 19.50
CA PRO A 69 -7.88 -26.73 20.43
C PRO A 69 -7.18 -26.52 21.78
N THR A 70 -6.18 -27.32 22.12
CA THR A 70 -5.42 -27.22 23.37
C THR A 70 -4.04 -26.60 23.18
N ASN A 71 -3.37 -26.98 22.08
CA ASN A 71 -1.98 -26.63 21.81
C ASN A 71 -1.84 -25.52 20.74
N GLY A 72 -2.95 -25.00 20.21
CA GLY A 72 -2.93 -23.94 19.21
C GLY A 72 -2.42 -24.36 17.84
N PHE A 73 -1.71 -23.48 17.17
CA PHE A 73 -1.19 -23.73 15.83
C PHE A 73 0.00 -24.69 15.85
N LEU A 74 -0.02 -25.67 14.95
CA LEU A 74 1.02 -26.68 14.79
C LEU A 74 1.66 -26.57 13.39
N LEU A 75 2.95 -26.35 13.35
CA LEU A 75 3.77 -26.40 12.13
C LEU A 75 4.72 -27.59 12.18
N ASN A 76 4.66 -28.45 11.18
CA ASN A 76 5.47 -29.68 11.13
C ASN A 76 5.33 -30.56 12.38
N GLY A 77 4.11 -30.62 12.92
CA GLY A 77 3.76 -31.41 14.10
C GLY A 77 4.23 -30.83 15.43
N LYS A 78 4.73 -29.59 15.47
CA LYS A 78 5.18 -28.90 16.70
C LYS A 78 4.36 -27.65 16.91
N HIS A 79 4.09 -27.34 18.19
CA HIS A 79 3.51 -26.05 18.55
C HIS A 79 4.34 -24.89 17.99
N TYR A 80 3.67 -23.91 17.37
CA TYR A 80 4.29 -22.75 16.77
C TYR A 80 3.40 -21.52 17.01
N GLU A 81 3.90 -20.52 17.72
CA GLU A 81 3.14 -19.32 18.04
C GLU A 81 3.09 -18.37 16.84
N LEU A 82 1.90 -17.89 16.49
CA LEU A 82 1.72 -16.91 15.43
C LEU A 82 1.96 -15.48 15.96
N TYR A 83 3.07 -14.91 15.60
CA TYR A 83 3.44 -13.51 15.83
C TYR A 83 3.09 -12.72 14.57
N GLY A 84 1.79 -12.47 14.39
CA GLY A 84 1.25 -11.98 13.12
C GLY A 84 0.94 -10.49 13.10
N THR A 85 0.82 -9.96 11.90
CA THR A 85 0.29 -8.61 11.64
C THR A 85 -0.72 -8.62 10.50
N CYS A 86 -1.78 -7.81 10.62
CA CYS A 86 -2.66 -7.45 9.52
C CYS A 86 -1.99 -6.37 8.67
N ASN A 87 -2.10 -6.47 7.34
CA ASN A 87 -1.45 -5.49 6.47
C ASN A 87 -2.31 -5.12 5.27
N HIS A 88 -2.52 -3.81 5.07
CA HIS A 88 -2.98 -3.26 3.81
C HIS A 88 -1.87 -3.23 2.75
N GLN A 89 -2.24 -2.99 1.48
CA GLN A 89 -1.34 -3.13 0.32
C GLN A 89 -0.71 -1.82 -0.11
N ASP A 90 -0.67 -0.80 0.73
CA ASP A 90 -0.10 0.49 0.37
C ASP A 90 1.23 0.78 1.09
N MET A 91 2.00 1.68 0.51
CA MET A 91 3.25 2.21 1.05
C MET A 91 3.42 3.67 0.64
N ALA A 92 4.05 4.47 1.49
CA ALA A 92 4.37 5.86 1.16
C ALA A 92 5.18 5.96 -0.14
N GLY A 93 4.88 6.96 -0.94
CA GLY A 93 5.55 7.23 -2.21
C GLY A 93 4.97 6.50 -3.43
N VAL A 94 4.31 5.35 -3.25
CA VAL A 94 3.79 4.52 -4.37
C VAL A 94 2.32 4.13 -4.22
N GLY A 95 1.71 4.37 -3.06
CA GLY A 95 0.35 3.93 -2.79
C GLY A 95 0.21 2.42 -2.87
N ALA A 96 -0.88 1.92 -3.46
CA ALA A 96 -1.16 0.49 -3.61
C ALA A 96 -0.49 -0.15 -4.84
N ALA A 97 0.11 0.64 -5.74
CA ALA A 97 0.83 0.15 -6.92
C ALA A 97 2.29 -0.19 -6.58
N LEU A 98 2.49 -1.14 -5.69
CA LEU A 98 3.80 -1.54 -5.21
C LEU A 98 4.59 -2.29 -6.30
N PRO A 99 5.82 -1.88 -6.63
CA PRO A 99 6.78 -2.73 -7.31
C PRO A 99 7.02 -4.03 -6.54
N ASP A 100 7.26 -5.14 -7.24
CA ASP A 100 7.43 -6.47 -6.63
C ASP A 100 8.53 -6.52 -5.57
N ALA A 101 9.63 -5.78 -5.77
CA ALA A 101 10.72 -5.71 -4.81
C ALA A 101 10.30 -5.11 -3.46
N LEU A 102 9.30 -4.20 -3.44
CA LEU A 102 8.76 -3.66 -2.20
C LEU A 102 7.97 -4.69 -1.38
N GLN A 103 7.42 -5.72 -2.00
CA GLN A 103 6.81 -6.83 -1.25
C GLN A 103 7.88 -7.52 -0.38
N SER A 104 9.05 -7.82 -0.96
CA SER A 104 10.18 -8.39 -0.20
C SER A 104 10.70 -7.44 0.88
N PHE A 105 10.79 -6.13 0.60
CA PHE A 105 11.18 -5.11 1.58
C PHE A 105 10.22 -5.10 2.77
N ARG A 106 8.92 -5.07 2.54
CA ARG A 106 7.89 -5.06 3.60
C ARG A 106 7.95 -6.33 4.45
N VAL A 107 8.04 -7.51 3.83
CA VAL A 107 8.20 -8.78 4.58
C VAL A 107 9.46 -8.77 5.44
N ALA A 108 10.60 -8.29 4.89
CA ALA A 108 11.85 -8.17 5.66
C ALA A 108 11.70 -7.24 6.87
N LYS A 109 11.02 -6.09 6.71
CA LYS A 109 10.76 -5.15 7.80
C LYS A 109 9.92 -5.76 8.92
N LEU A 110 8.90 -6.54 8.60
CA LEU A 110 8.10 -7.25 9.60
C LEU A 110 8.95 -8.29 10.37
N LYS A 111 9.83 -9.01 9.68
CA LYS A 111 10.72 -10.00 10.31
C LYS A 111 11.72 -9.38 11.29
N GLU A 112 12.11 -8.11 11.13
CA GLU A 112 13.07 -7.42 12.01
C GLU A 112 12.64 -7.39 13.48
N PHE A 113 11.32 -7.42 13.76
CA PHE A 113 10.79 -7.45 15.12
C PHE A 113 10.19 -8.80 15.54
N GLY A 114 10.45 -9.85 14.76
CA GLY A 114 10.01 -11.21 15.09
C GLY A 114 8.64 -11.60 14.53
N CYS A 115 8.02 -10.77 13.72
CA CYS A 115 6.80 -11.13 12.99
C CYS A 115 7.07 -12.35 12.10
N ASN A 116 6.22 -13.38 12.19
CA ASN A 116 6.33 -14.64 11.46
C ASN A 116 5.10 -14.97 10.61
N ALA A 117 4.05 -14.11 10.69
CA ALA A 117 2.80 -14.31 9.95
C ALA A 117 2.19 -12.98 9.49
N ILE A 118 1.53 -12.99 8.33
CA ILE A 118 0.77 -11.87 7.77
C ILE A 118 -0.68 -12.33 7.54
N ARG A 119 -1.64 -11.52 7.97
CA ARG A 119 -3.02 -11.57 7.48
C ARG A 119 -3.18 -10.53 6.37
N THR A 120 -3.62 -10.96 5.19
CA THR A 120 -3.82 -10.09 4.03
C THR A 120 -5.16 -9.38 4.13
N SER A 121 -5.23 -8.41 5.01
CA SER A 121 -6.47 -7.66 5.27
C SER A 121 -6.69 -6.53 4.23
N HIS A 122 -7.84 -6.44 3.56
CA HIS A 122 -8.91 -7.47 3.60
C HIS A 122 -9.14 -7.99 2.18
N ASN A 123 -8.07 -8.33 1.49
CA ASN A 123 -8.10 -8.69 0.06
C ASN A 123 -7.10 -9.82 -0.22
N PRO A 124 -7.33 -10.61 -1.29
CA PRO A 124 -6.33 -11.54 -1.77
C PRO A 124 -4.99 -10.85 -2.04
N PRO A 125 -3.87 -11.46 -1.64
CA PRO A 125 -2.54 -10.89 -1.87
C PRO A 125 -2.16 -10.93 -3.35
N THR A 126 -1.15 -10.14 -3.74
CA THR A 126 -0.48 -10.34 -5.02
C THR A 126 0.36 -11.63 -5.00
N PRO A 127 0.54 -12.32 -6.12
CA PRO A 127 1.42 -13.48 -6.19
C PRO A 127 2.84 -13.19 -5.70
N GLU A 128 3.35 -11.98 -5.97
CA GLU A 128 4.70 -11.54 -5.60
C GLU A 128 4.87 -11.41 -4.07
N LEU A 129 3.79 -11.05 -3.33
CA LEU A 129 3.83 -11.09 -1.87
C LEU A 129 3.95 -12.53 -1.37
N LEU A 130 3.21 -13.47 -1.94
CA LEU A 130 3.29 -14.88 -1.57
C LEU A 130 4.67 -15.48 -1.91
N ASP A 131 5.22 -15.15 -3.08
CA ASP A 131 6.59 -15.52 -3.46
C ASP A 131 7.63 -14.98 -2.49
N ALA A 132 7.47 -13.72 -2.04
CA ALA A 132 8.35 -13.14 -1.03
C ALA A 132 8.21 -13.86 0.32
N CYS A 133 6.99 -14.20 0.74
CA CYS A 133 6.72 -14.93 1.97
C CYS A 133 7.28 -16.37 1.92
N ASP A 134 7.16 -17.03 0.78
CA ASP A 134 7.74 -18.36 0.59
C ASP A 134 9.26 -18.37 0.72
N ARG A 135 9.94 -17.38 0.10
CA ARG A 135 11.40 -17.26 0.11
C ARG A 135 11.98 -16.77 1.42
N LEU A 136 11.30 -15.81 2.05
CA LEU A 136 11.79 -15.16 3.28
C LEU A 136 11.31 -15.88 4.55
N GLY A 137 10.37 -16.82 4.43
CA GLY A 137 9.81 -17.54 5.56
C GLY A 137 8.83 -16.67 6.35
N MET A 138 7.60 -16.51 5.83
CA MET A 138 6.51 -15.79 6.47
C MET A 138 5.21 -16.56 6.24
N LEU A 139 4.47 -16.87 7.29
CA LEU A 139 3.16 -17.53 7.17
C LEU A 139 2.10 -16.54 6.69
N ILE A 140 1.07 -17.05 6.04
CA ILE A 140 -0.03 -16.23 5.50
C ILE A 140 -1.39 -16.76 5.97
N MET A 141 -2.20 -15.87 6.52
CA MET A 141 -3.66 -15.98 6.56
C MET A 141 -4.17 -15.26 5.31
N ASP A 142 -4.59 -16.05 4.32
CA ASP A 142 -5.05 -15.53 3.03
C ASP A 142 -6.54 -15.25 3.08
N GLU A 143 -6.91 -13.97 2.89
CA GLU A 143 -8.27 -13.50 3.16
C GLU A 143 -8.99 -12.98 1.93
N SER A 144 -10.29 -13.27 1.89
CA SER A 144 -11.27 -12.57 1.05
C SER A 144 -12.39 -12.01 1.93
N ARG A 145 -12.56 -10.69 1.93
CA ARG A 145 -13.39 -9.96 2.89
C ARG A 145 -14.87 -10.35 2.93
N LEU A 146 -15.44 -10.74 1.78
CA LEU A 146 -16.90 -10.79 1.61
C LEU A 146 -17.45 -12.19 1.85
N LEU A 147 -18.43 -12.29 2.77
CA LEU A 147 -19.26 -13.48 2.95
C LEU A 147 -20.25 -13.57 1.79
N GLY A 148 -20.19 -14.64 1.00
CA GLY A 148 -21.13 -14.88 -0.10
C GLY A 148 -20.92 -16.22 -0.78
N SER A 149 -22.02 -16.93 -1.04
CA SER A 149 -22.04 -18.22 -1.72
C SER A 149 -22.70 -18.18 -3.11
N ASP A 150 -22.95 -16.97 -3.64
CA ASP A 150 -23.36 -16.79 -5.02
C ASP A 150 -22.26 -17.16 -6.02
N SER A 151 -22.63 -17.34 -7.28
CA SER A 151 -21.72 -17.82 -8.32
C SER A 151 -20.48 -16.94 -8.52
N LEU A 152 -20.60 -15.63 -8.34
CA LEU A 152 -19.47 -14.69 -8.49
C LEU A 152 -18.47 -14.85 -7.34
N ASN A 153 -18.96 -14.90 -6.09
CA ASN A 153 -18.12 -15.08 -4.92
C ASN A 153 -17.44 -16.46 -4.91
N MET A 154 -18.18 -17.52 -5.26
CA MET A 154 -17.60 -18.86 -5.37
C MET A 154 -16.54 -18.94 -6.47
N LYS A 155 -16.72 -18.25 -7.60
CA LYS A 155 -15.71 -18.16 -8.66
C LYS A 155 -14.45 -17.40 -8.20
N LYS A 156 -14.59 -16.34 -7.40
CA LYS A 156 -13.45 -15.64 -6.79
C LYS A 156 -12.62 -16.59 -5.93
N TRP A 157 -13.28 -17.36 -5.05
CA TRP A 157 -12.63 -18.37 -4.21
C TRP A 157 -11.96 -19.47 -5.03
N ASP A 158 -12.61 -19.98 -6.08
CA ASP A 158 -11.98 -20.95 -6.99
C ASP A 158 -10.67 -20.40 -7.57
N THR A 159 -10.70 -19.18 -8.06
CA THR A 159 -9.54 -18.51 -8.64
C THR A 159 -8.43 -18.30 -7.62
N GLN A 160 -8.75 -17.77 -6.44
CA GLN A 160 -7.79 -17.48 -5.37
C GLN A 160 -7.11 -18.75 -4.88
N ILE A 161 -7.88 -19.77 -4.50
CA ILE A 161 -7.33 -21.02 -3.96
C ILE A 161 -6.46 -21.73 -5.01
N ARG A 162 -6.90 -21.85 -6.26
CA ARG A 162 -6.11 -22.50 -7.32
C ARG A 162 -4.81 -21.75 -7.61
N ARG A 163 -4.80 -20.43 -7.51
CA ARG A 163 -3.59 -19.61 -7.64
C ARG A 163 -2.64 -19.85 -6.47
N ASP A 164 -3.15 -19.84 -5.22
CA ASP A 164 -2.34 -19.63 -4.02
C ASP A 164 -2.04 -20.92 -3.23
N ARG A 165 -2.80 -22.00 -3.43
CA ARG A 165 -2.62 -23.25 -2.66
C ARG A 165 -1.27 -23.96 -2.81
N ASN A 166 -0.46 -23.62 -3.81
CA ASN A 166 0.89 -24.17 -3.96
C ASN A 166 1.93 -23.45 -3.10
N HIS A 167 1.62 -22.26 -2.56
CA HIS A 167 2.51 -21.52 -1.68
C HIS A 167 2.58 -22.18 -0.30
N PRO A 168 3.77 -22.59 0.18
CA PRO A 168 3.91 -23.16 1.51
C PRO A 168 3.66 -22.14 2.63
N SER A 169 3.80 -20.85 2.35
CA SER A 169 3.50 -19.76 3.27
C SER A 169 2.03 -19.71 3.66
N VAL A 170 1.10 -20.01 2.76
CA VAL A 170 -0.35 -19.98 3.07
C VAL A 170 -0.66 -21.06 4.12
N ALA A 171 -1.14 -20.63 5.29
CA ALA A 171 -1.40 -21.50 6.44
C ALA A 171 -2.89 -21.72 6.72
N ILE A 172 -3.73 -20.71 6.43
CA ILE A 172 -5.16 -20.73 6.73
C ILE A 172 -5.90 -19.82 5.76
N TRP A 173 -7.13 -20.19 5.40
CA TRP A 173 -8.03 -19.38 4.57
C TRP A 173 -9.02 -18.62 5.45
N SER A 174 -9.10 -17.29 5.30
CA SER A 174 -10.07 -16.44 6.00
C SER A 174 -11.19 -16.05 5.03
N VAL A 175 -12.40 -16.59 5.28
CA VAL A 175 -13.51 -16.49 4.31
C VAL A 175 -14.34 -15.22 4.40
N ALA A 176 -14.17 -14.43 5.44
CA ALA A 176 -14.79 -13.11 5.56
C ALA A 176 -14.21 -12.32 6.74
N ASN A 177 -14.44 -11.01 6.75
CA ASN A 177 -14.14 -10.12 7.87
C ASN A 177 -15.41 -9.40 8.34
N GLU A 178 -15.65 -9.44 9.66
CA GLU A 178 -16.57 -8.58 10.42
C GLU A 178 -17.95 -8.35 9.79
N GLN A 179 -18.71 -9.41 9.65
CA GLN A 179 -20.06 -9.36 9.07
C GLN A 179 -21.11 -8.96 10.12
N PHE A 180 -20.93 -7.83 10.80
CA PHE A 180 -21.73 -7.35 11.95
C PHE A 180 -23.23 -7.52 11.80
N ALA A 181 -23.77 -7.21 10.62
CA ALA A 181 -25.23 -7.21 10.41
C ALA A 181 -25.85 -8.60 10.32
N VAL A 182 -25.06 -9.66 10.01
CA VAL A 182 -25.61 -10.96 9.63
C VAL A 182 -24.94 -12.15 10.30
N GLN A 183 -23.76 -12.01 10.85
CA GLN A 183 -22.89 -13.11 11.29
C GLN A 183 -23.55 -14.12 12.24
N ASP A 184 -24.49 -13.67 13.07
CA ASP A 184 -25.18 -14.48 14.06
C ASP A 184 -26.40 -15.22 13.52
N THR A 185 -26.77 -14.95 12.27
CA THR A 185 -27.94 -15.54 11.65
C THR A 185 -27.67 -16.97 11.15
N PRO A 186 -28.70 -17.85 11.15
CA PRO A 186 -28.58 -19.18 10.54
C PRO A 186 -28.20 -19.10 9.05
N GLN A 187 -28.64 -18.07 8.34
CA GLN A 187 -28.33 -17.86 6.93
C GLN A 187 -26.85 -17.61 6.73
N ALA A 188 -26.24 -16.73 7.52
CA ALA A 188 -24.79 -16.48 7.48
C ALA A 188 -23.98 -17.74 7.84
N GLY A 189 -24.42 -18.50 8.84
CA GLY A 189 -23.84 -19.80 9.17
C GLY A 189 -23.90 -20.80 7.98
N ASN A 190 -25.03 -20.89 7.30
CA ASN A 190 -25.17 -21.74 6.11
C ASN A 190 -24.26 -21.27 4.96
N THR A 191 -24.17 -19.96 4.73
CA THR A 191 -23.29 -19.39 3.72
C THR A 191 -21.82 -19.71 4.04
N ALA A 192 -21.39 -19.49 5.30
CA ALA A 192 -20.02 -19.78 5.73
C ALA A 192 -19.68 -21.27 5.61
N ARG A 193 -20.63 -22.16 5.97
CA ARG A 193 -20.47 -23.61 5.77
C ARG A 193 -20.28 -23.97 4.29
N THR A 194 -21.10 -23.41 3.40
CA THR A 194 -21.00 -23.63 1.96
C THR A 194 -19.64 -23.18 1.43
N MET A 195 -19.17 -22.01 1.87
CA MET A 195 -17.84 -21.52 1.49
C MET A 195 -16.73 -22.41 2.03
N GLN A 196 -16.78 -22.78 3.30
CA GLN A 196 -15.79 -23.67 3.93
C GLN A 196 -15.72 -25.03 3.23
N ASP A 197 -16.87 -25.68 2.98
CA ASP A 197 -16.94 -26.98 2.30
C ASP A 197 -16.34 -26.87 0.89
N TYR A 198 -16.59 -25.79 0.18
CA TYR A 198 -16.00 -25.54 -1.14
C TYR A 198 -14.49 -25.32 -1.08
N VAL A 199 -14.01 -24.51 -0.14
CA VAL A 199 -12.57 -24.30 0.09
C VAL A 199 -11.88 -25.65 0.36
N GLN A 200 -12.45 -26.49 1.24
CA GLN A 200 -11.90 -27.79 1.59
C GLN A 200 -11.91 -28.78 0.43
N GLN A 201 -12.86 -28.69 -0.52
CA GLN A 201 -12.83 -29.47 -1.75
C GLN A 201 -11.65 -29.10 -2.65
N LEU A 202 -11.25 -27.84 -2.67
CA LEU A 202 -10.13 -27.34 -3.48
C LEU A 202 -8.77 -27.50 -2.78
N ASP A 203 -8.77 -27.36 -1.45
CA ASP A 203 -7.58 -27.48 -0.59
C ASP A 203 -7.92 -28.14 0.75
N PRO A 204 -7.86 -29.48 0.82
CA PRO A 204 -8.17 -30.21 2.05
C PRO A 204 -7.04 -30.15 3.10
N LEU A 205 -5.95 -29.44 2.84
CA LEU A 205 -4.77 -29.39 3.70
C LEU A 205 -4.75 -28.20 4.65
N ARG A 206 -5.54 -27.17 4.36
CA ARG A 206 -5.57 -25.94 5.15
C ARG A 206 -6.95 -25.73 5.76
N PRO A 207 -7.02 -25.36 7.03
CA PRO A 207 -8.29 -25.04 7.68
C PRO A 207 -8.83 -23.69 7.22
N VAL A 208 -10.08 -23.45 7.62
CA VAL A 208 -10.83 -22.24 7.29
C VAL A 208 -11.18 -21.49 8.58
N THR A 209 -11.04 -20.16 8.55
CA THR A 209 -11.42 -19.26 9.62
C THR A 209 -12.34 -18.14 9.12
N TYR A 210 -12.92 -17.42 10.06
CA TYR A 210 -13.66 -16.17 9.89
C TYR A 210 -13.16 -15.16 10.91
N ALA A 211 -12.79 -13.97 10.48
CA ALA A 211 -12.37 -12.87 11.35
C ALA A 211 -13.60 -12.23 12.03
N SER A 212 -13.96 -12.73 13.20
CA SER A 212 -15.21 -12.42 13.88
C SER A 212 -15.06 -11.29 14.88
N PRO A 213 -15.89 -10.23 14.80
CA PRO A 213 -15.95 -9.15 15.77
C PRO A 213 -16.83 -9.48 17.00
N GLU A 214 -17.43 -10.67 17.09
CA GLU A 214 -18.26 -11.08 18.20
C GLU A 214 -17.44 -11.71 19.32
N GLY A 215 -17.85 -11.46 20.56
CA GLY A 215 -17.25 -12.03 21.76
C GLY A 215 -17.54 -13.53 21.94
N ASP A 216 -18.16 -13.93 23.06
CA ASP A 216 -18.40 -15.32 23.45
C ASP A 216 -19.64 -15.97 22.77
N VAL A 217 -20.00 -15.52 21.58
CA VAL A 217 -21.20 -15.96 20.86
C VAL A 217 -20.89 -17.19 20.01
N PHE A 218 -21.56 -18.32 20.31
CA PHE A 218 -21.50 -19.57 19.54
C PHE A 218 -22.80 -19.79 18.76
N ARG A 219 -22.96 -19.01 17.69
CA ARG A 219 -24.06 -19.14 16.73
C ARG A 219 -23.67 -18.57 15.35
N GLY A 220 -24.52 -18.72 14.35
CA GLY A 220 -24.26 -18.24 13.00
C GLY A 220 -22.93 -18.76 12.46
N ILE A 221 -22.06 -17.87 12.01
CA ILE A 221 -20.75 -18.24 11.43
C ILE A 221 -19.87 -18.92 12.48
N ASN A 222 -19.81 -18.40 13.71
CA ASN A 222 -18.91 -18.92 14.76
C ASN A 222 -19.20 -20.39 15.15
N ALA A 223 -20.46 -20.84 15.01
CA ALA A 223 -20.86 -22.21 15.30
C ALA A 223 -20.51 -23.22 14.21
N VAL A 224 -20.11 -22.76 13.03
CA VAL A 224 -19.86 -23.66 11.88
C VAL A 224 -18.42 -23.59 11.36
N ILE A 225 -17.69 -22.53 11.66
CA ILE A 225 -16.32 -22.33 11.18
C ILE A 225 -15.35 -23.29 11.89
N GLU A 226 -14.39 -23.84 11.13
CA GLU A 226 -13.44 -24.81 11.64
C GLU A 226 -12.51 -24.23 12.71
N VAL A 227 -11.90 -23.06 12.45
CA VAL A 227 -11.06 -22.34 13.40
C VAL A 227 -11.73 -21.04 13.79
N ARG A 228 -12.01 -20.85 15.07
CA ARG A 228 -12.61 -19.62 15.61
C ARG A 228 -11.61 -18.48 15.51
N GLY A 229 -11.90 -17.47 14.69
CA GLY A 229 -11.13 -16.23 14.61
C GLY A 229 -11.67 -15.16 15.56
N TRP A 230 -10.78 -14.47 16.24
CA TRP A 230 -11.10 -13.40 17.19
C TRP A 230 -10.58 -12.07 16.68
N ASN A 231 -11.50 -11.14 16.40
CA ASN A 231 -11.15 -9.74 16.27
C ASN A 231 -11.37 -9.09 17.65
N TYR A 232 -10.26 -8.70 18.32
CA TYR A 232 -10.29 -8.09 19.66
C TYR A 232 -10.87 -9.01 20.77
N HIS A 233 -11.69 -8.47 21.67
CA HIS A 233 -12.37 -9.19 22.78
C HIS A 233 -11.45 -9.92 23.77
N ILE A 234 -10.23 -9.39 23.99
CA ILE A 234 -9.35 -9.90 25.05
C ILE A 234 -10.03 -9.82 26.42
N GLY A 235 -9.83 -10.86 27.23
CA GLY A 235 -10.35 -10.93 28.58
C GLY A 235 -11.26 -12.14 28.83
N THR A 236 -12.20 -12.01 29.73
CA THR A 236 -13.00 -13.10 30.29
C THR A 236 -13.81 -13.90 29.25
N ASN A 237 -14.20 -13.27 28.16
CA ASN A 237 -15.04 -13.91 27.14
C ASN A 237 -14.31 -15.01 26.36
N MET A 238 -13.02 -14.84 26.05
CA MET A 238 -12.24 -15.87 25.34
C MET A 238 -12.03 -17.11 26.20
N ASP A 239 -11.67 -16.94 27.47
CA ASP A 239 -11.47 -18.07 28.41
C ASP A 239 -12.79 -18.83 28.65
N LYS A 240 -13.92 -18.13 28.79
CA LYS A 240 -15.26 -18.71 28.92
C LYS A 240 -15.62 -19.49 27.67
N TYR A 241 -15.48 -18.89 26.48
CA TYR A 241 -15.77 -19.52 25.21
C TYR A 241 -14.97 -20.82 25.02
N HIS A 242 -13.68 -20.79 25.29
CA HIS A 242 -12.82 -21.97 25.18
C HIS A 242 -13.25 -23.09 26.16
N ALA A 243 -13.65 -22.74 27.39
CA ALA A 243 -14.15 -23.71 28.37
C ALA A 243 -15.50 -24.33 27.94
N GLU A 244 -16.39 -23.58 27.28
CA GLU A 244 -17.68 -24.04 26.78
C GLU A 244 -17.58 -24.78 25.45
N HIS A 245 -16.55 -24.49 24.62
CA HIS A 245 -16.31 -25.09 23.30
C HIS A 245 -14.88 -25.64 23.16
N PRO A 246 -14.51 -26.62 24.02
CA PRO A 246 -13.10 -27.08 24.14
C PRO A 246 -12.56 -27.84 22.93
N THR A 247 -13.40 -28.15 21.94
CA THR A 247 -13.01 -28.86 20.72
C THR A 247 -12.78 -27.93 19.51
N GLN A 248 -13.12 -26.63 19.62
CA GLN A 248 -12.93 -25.70 18.54
C GLN A 248 -11.58 -24.96 18.71
N PRO A 249 -10.65 -25.07 17.74
CA PRO A 249 -9.40 -24.32 17.76
C PRO A 249 -9.66 -22.81 17.64
N ASN A 250 -8.74 -22.00 18.18
CA ASN A 250 -8.87 -20.55 18.23
C ASN A 250 -7.63 -19.86 17.67
N VAL A 251 -7.81 -18.68 17.06
CA VAL A 251 -6.74 -17.79 16.60
C VAL A 251 -7.16 -16.32 16.73
N GLY A 252 -6.24 -15.46 17.14
CA GLY A 252 -6.46 -14.01 17.14
C GLY A 252 -6.35 -13.45 15.73
N THR A 253 -7.48 -13.22 15.05
CA THR A 253 -7.47 -12.73 13.66
C THR A 253 -7.16 -11.25 13.56
N GLU A 254 -7.52 -10.43 14.58
CA GLU A 254 -7.24 -9.00 14.61
C GLU A 254 -7.14 -8.51 16.06
N GLN A 255 -5.98 -8.03 16.46
CA GLN A 255 -5.69 -7.70 17.86
C GLN A 255 -5.06 -6.32 18.01
N ALA A 256 -5.08 -5.78 19.21
CA ALA A 256 -4.52 -4.52 19.65
C ALA A 256 -5.27 -3.28 19.13
N SER A 257 -5.09 -2.82 17.89
CA SER A 257 -5.48 -1.48 17.42
C SER A 257 -4.86 -0.38 18.31
N ALA A 258 -3.60 -0.56 18.71
CA ALA A 258 -2.86 0.48 19.40
C ALA A 258 -2.51 1.62 18.46
N VAL A 259 -2.76 2.86 18.87
CA VAL A 259 -2.52 4.04 18.03
C VAL A 259 -1.33 4.84 18.54
N THR A 260 -0.38 5.13 17.65
CA THR A 260 0.83 5.90 17.94
C THR A 260 1.31 6.65 16.71
N THR A 261 2.02 7.77 16.92
CA THR A 261 2.74 8.52 15.86
C THR A 261 4.24 8.45 16.15
N ARG A 262 5.04 8.05 15.16
CA ARG A 262 6.49 7.90 15.28
C ARG A 262 7.18 9.15 15.82
N GLY A 263 7.89 9.02 16.95
CA GLY A 263 8.70 10.09 17.57
C GLY A 263 7.90 11.23 18.19
N ILE A 264 6.60 11.07 18.40
CA ILE A 264 5.72 12.04 19.08
C ILE A 264 5.35 11.48 20.46
N TYR A 265 5.53 12.27 21.52
CA TYR A 265 5.32 11.79 22.90
C TYR A 265 4.26 12.57 23.67
N THR A 266 3.46 13.33 22.96
CA THR A 266 2.31 14.08 23.47
C THR A 266 1.20 14.08 22.44
N ASN A 267 -0.04 13.86 22.87
CA ASN A 267 -1.17 13.95 21.95
C ASN A 267 -1.33 15.39 21.45
N ASP A 268 -1.36 15.59 20.14
CA ASP A 268 -1.51 16.88 19.47
C ASP A 268 -2.62 16.79 18.40
N ARG A 269 -3.84 17.01 18.83
CA ARG A 269 -5.02 16.87 17.97
C ARG A 269 -5.03 17.86 16.78
N PRO A 270 -4.63 19.14 16.92
CA PRO A 270 -4.56 20.05 15.78
C PRO A 270 -3.66 19.56 14.64
N HIS A 271 -2.55 18.91 14.96
CA HIS A 271 -1.65 18.33 13.96
C HIS A 271 -1.97 16.85 13.64
N GLY A 272 -2.94 16.26 14.35
CA GLY A 272 -3.31 14.86 14.15
C GLY A 272 -2.27 13.87 14.66
N TYR A 273 -1.55 14.18 15.74
CA TYR A 273 -0.51 13.33 16.30
C TYR A 273 -0.95 12.65 17.59
N VAL A 274 -0.61 11.39 17.72
CA VAL A 274 -0.87 10.55 18.89
C VAL A 274 0.45 10.23 19.58
N SER A 275 0.44 10.27 20.91
CA SER A 275 1.60 9.91 21.74
C SER A 275 2.12 8.51 21.41
N ALA A 276 3.43 8.35 21.27
CA ALA A 276 4.10 7.08 20.96
C ALA A 276 4.19 6.12 22.16
N TYR A 277 3.90 6.59 23.37
CA TYR A 277 3.83 5.70 24.53
C TYR A 277 2.71 4.67 24.39
N ASP A 278 2.99 3.42 24.74
CA ASP A 278 2.00 2.34 24.68
C ASP A 278 0.79 2.66 25.57
N GLY A 279 -0.42 2.56 25.01
CA GLY A 279 -1.65 2.97 25.68
C GLY A 279 -1.80 4.48 25.88
N GLY A 280 -1.03 5.31 25.19
CA GLY A 280 -1.03 6.78 25.32
C GLY A 280 -2.30 7.49 24.84
N TYR A 281 -3.25 6.78 24.21
CA TYR A 281 -4.53 7.34 23.75
C TYR A 281 -5.72 6.59 24.37
N PRO A 282 -6.62 7.29 25.09
CA PRO A 282 -7.77 6.67 25.74
C PRO A 282 -8.73 5.99 24.75
N GLY A 283 -9.27 4.82 25.10
CA GLY A 283 -10.24 4.08 24.30
C GLY A 283 -9.64 3.11 23.28
N TYR A 284 -8.32 3.08 23.17
CA TYR A 284 -7.59 2.12 22.34
C TYR A 284 -6.78 1.15 23.20
N THR A 285 -6.58 -0.07 22.71
CA THR A 285 -5.79 -1.11 23.39
C THR A 285 -4.30 -0.80 23.26
N SER A 286 -3.47 -1.36 24.13
CA SER A 286 -2.01 -1.28 24.03
C SER A 286 -1.41 -2.59 23.53
N ALA A 287 -0.17 -2.52 23.04
CA ALA A 287 0.61 -3.68 22.64
C ALA A 287 0.79 -4.64 23.84
N GLU A 288 1.13 -4.11 25.02
CA GLU A 288 1.29 -4.89 26.26
C GLU A 288 -0.02 -5.56 26.70
N THR A 289 -1.17 -4.85 26.62
CA THR A 289 -2.45 -5.36 27.09
C THR A 289 -2.86 -6.64 26.34
N TRP A 290 -2.80 -6.65 25.02
CA TRP A 290 -3.24 -7.83 24.28
C TRP A 290 -2.22 -8.97 24.37
N TRP A 291 -0.91 -8.65 24.22
CA TRP A 291 0.10 -9.71 24.18
C TRP A 291 0.30 -10.38 25.54
N SER A 292 0.26 -9.64 26.63
CA SER A 292 0.31 -10.23 27.98
C SER A 292 -0.88 -11.16 28.29
N TYR A 293 -2.01 -10.97 27.58
CA TYR A 293 -3.15 -11.88 27.65
C TYR A 293 -2.96 -13.13 26.77
N PHE A 294 -2.46 -12.99 25.54
CA PHE A 294 -2.28 -14.08 24.59
C PHE A 294 -1.10 -14.99 24.95
N ALA A 295 0.05 -14.45 25.27
CA ALA A 295 1.30 -15.18 25.48
C ALA A 295 1.21 -16.39 26.45
N PRO A 296 0.44 -16.34 27.58
CA PRO A 296 0.29 -17.49 28.45
C PRO A 296 -0.81 -18.48 28.01
N ARG A 297 -1.43 -18.31 26.85
CA ARG A 297 -2.56 -19.10 26.36
C ARG A 297 -2.26 -19.78 25.02
N PRO A 298 -1.49 -20.88 25.00
CA PRO A 298 -1.08 -21.53 23.76
C PRO A 298 -2.27 -21.99 22.90
N TRP A 299 -3.43 -22.25 23.48
CA TRP A 299 -4.65 -22.62 22.77
C TRP A 299 -5.20 -21.50 21.85
N LEU A 300 -4.78 -20.23 22.04
CA LEU A 300 -5.14 -19.12 21.18
C LEU A 300 -4.36 -19.07 19.85
N SER A 301 -3.36 -19.92 19.67
CA SER A 301 -2.50 -20.00 18.47
C SER A 301 -1.66 -18.75 18.20
N GLY A 302 -1.63 -17.74 19.08
CA GLY A 302 -1.15 -16.40 18.80
C GLY A 302 -2.18 -15.56 18.03
N GLY A 303 -1.71 -14.51 17.34
CA GLY A 303 -2.63 -13.60 16.66
C GLY A 303 -1.97 -12.60 15.74
N PHE A 304 -2.82 -11.79 15.11
CA PHE A 304 -2.44 -10.78 14.11
C PHE A 304 -2.75 -9.37 14.62
N VAL A 305 -1.72 -8.54 14.77
CA VAL A 305 -1.86 -7.14 15.23
C VAL A 305 -2.48 -6.28 14.13
N TRP A 306 -3.42 -5.44 14.47
CA TRP A 306 -3.90 -4.35 13.66
C TRP A 306 -3.08 -3.09 13.98
N THR A 307 -2.04 -2.67 13.19
CA THR A 307 -1.53 -3.30 11.96
C THR A 307 0.00 -3.34 11.96
N GLY A 308 0.60 -4.05 10.98
CA GLY A 308 2.06 -4.06 10.80
C GLY A 308 2.60 -2.72 10.31
N PHE A 309 1.95 -2.13 9.31
CA PHE A 309 2.27 -0.80 8.77
C PHE A 309 1.08 0.13 8.93
N ASP A 310 1.35 1.43 9.12
CA ASP A 310 0.33 2.44 8.87
C ASP A 310 -0.11 2.39 7.39
N TYR A 311 -1.32 2.82 7.13
CA TYR A 311 -1.94 2.79 5.81
C TYR A 311 -2.86 4.01 5.61
N ARG A 312 -3.21 4.29 4.37
CA ARG A 312 -4.10 5.41 4.00
C ARG A 312 -5.56 4.99 4.05
N GLY A 313 -6.43 5.97 4.32
CA GLY A 313 -7.87 5.82 4.24
C GLY A 313 -8.61 5.59 5.55
N GLU A 314 -7.90 5.38 6.67
CA GLU A 314 -8.48 5.25 8.01
C GLU A 314 -7.67 6.05 9.04
N PRO A 315 -7.83 7.36 9.11
CA PRO A 315 -7.00 8.24 9.93
C PRO A 315 -7.31 8.20 11.43
N SER A 316 -7.96 7.13 11.92
CA SER A 316 -8.27 6.95 13.35
C SER A 316 -7.05 7.10 14.25
N PRO A 317 -7.17 7.75 15.43
CA PRO A 317 -8.40 8.19 16.11
C PRO A 317 -8.88 9.57 15.67
N TYR A 318 -8.21 10.21 14.75
CA TYR A 318 -8.54 11.53 14.26
C TYR A 318 -9.26 11.48 12.89
N SER A 319 -9.47 12.63 12.30
CA SER A 319 -9.89 12.84 10.92
C SER A 319 -8.95 13.87 10.31
N TRP A 320 -9.36 14.57 9.26
CA TRP A 320 -8.53 15.63 8.70
C TRP A 320 -7.94 16.54 9.80
N PRO A 321 -6.63 16.87 9.76
CA PRO A 321 -5.68 16.75 8.64
C PRO A 321 -5.04 15.36 8.46
N CYS A 322 -5.30 14.36 9.31
CA CYS A 322 -4.75 13.02 9.11
C CYS A 322 -5.29 12.37 7.84
N ILE A 323 -4.42 11.75 7.08
CA ILE A 323 -4.73 10.96 5.88
C ILE A 323 -4.28 9.49 6.00
N ASN A 324 -3.42 9.21 6.98
CA ASN A 324 -2.92 7.88 7.29
C ASN A 324 -3.44 7.41 8.65
N SER A 325 -3.45 6.09 8.86
CA SER A 325 -3.73 5.48 10.16
C SER A 325 -2.59 5.72 11.15
N HIS A 326 -2.85 5.37 12.43
CA HIS A 326 -1.87 5.39 13.51
C HIS A 326 -1.62 4.00 14.11
N PHE A 327 -2.22 2.95 13.53
CA PHE A 327 -2.22 1.59 14.05
C PHE A 327 -0.92 0.82 13.82
N GLY A 328 -0.12 1.23 12.84
CA GLY A 328 1.08 0.51 12.43
C GLY A 328 2.11 0.36 13.54
N ILE A 329 2.75 -0.81 13.62
CA ILE A 329 4.01 -1.01 14.35
C ILE A 329 5.15 -0.27 13.63
N LEU A 330 5.03 -0.17 12.31
CA LEU A 330 5.85 0.63 11.41
C LEU A 330 4.99 1.74 10.81
N ASP A 331 5.58 2.91 10.52
CA ASP A 331 4.88 3.94 9.77
C ASP A 331 4.70 3.56 8.29
N THR A 332 4.07 4.43 7.48
CA THR A 332 3.82 4.17 6.05
C THR A 332 5.09 4.01 5.21
N CYS A 333 6.24 4.46 5.69
CA CYS A 333 7.56 4.27 5.09
C CYS A 333 8.26 3.00 5.55
N GLY A 334 7.76 2.32 6.59
CA GLY A 334 8.42 1.19 7.23
C GLY A 334 9.46 1.60 8.27
N PHE A 335 9.44 2.83 8.78
CA PHE A 335 10.24 3.22 9.93
C PHE A 335 9.61 2.72 11.23
N PRO A 336 10.42 2.16 12.15
CA PRO A 336 9.94 1.66 13.43
C PRO A 336 9.27 2.76 14.27
N LYS A 337 8.09 2.45 14.83
CA LYS A 337 7.55 3.16 15.99
C LYS A 337 8.03 2.49 17.28
N ASP A 338 7.81 3.09 18.44
CA ASP A 338 8.36 2.53 19.68
C ASP A 338 7.78 1.13 20.01
N SER A 339 6.52 0.85 19.69
CA SER A 339 5.91 -0.48 19.84
C SER A 339 6.65 -1.61 19.06
N PHE A 340 7.40 -1.28 18.01
CA PHE A 340 8.29 -2.24 17.33
C PHE A 340 9.27 -2.91 18.31
N TYR A 341 9.83 -2.14 19.24
CA TYR A 341 10.81 -2.66 20.21
C TYR A 341 10.14 -3.47 21.34
N TYR A 342 8.91 -3.12 21.69
CA TYR A 342 8.10 -3.95 22.57
C TYR A 342 7.88 -5.35 21.95
N TYR A 343 7.37 -5.43 20.71
CA TYR A 343 7.19 -6.71 20.03
C TYR A 343 8.50 -7.45 19.84
N LYS A 344 9.57 -6.76 19.43
CA LYS A 344 10.90 -7.37 19.28
C LYS A 344 11.41 -7.98 20.58
N SER A 345 11.13 -7.38 21.70
CA SER A 345 11.52 -7.90 23.02
C SER A 345 10.85 -9.24 23.34
N TRP A 346 9.60 -9.44 22.88
CA TRP A 346 8.80 -10.60 23.26
C TRP A 346 8.59 -11.61 22.15
N TRP A 347 8.82 -11.23 20.89
CA TRP A 347 8.68 -12.10 19.74
C TRP A 347 10.00 -12.62 19.16
N THR A 348 11.14 -12.20 19.74
CA THR A 348 12.45 -12.72 19.36
C THR A 348 13.22 -13.24 20.57
N THR A 349 14.24 -14.05 20.31
CA THR A 349 15.19 -14.52 21.33
C THR A 349 16.41 -13.61 21.47
N ASN A 350 16.53 -12.60 20.62
CA ASN A 350 17.61 -11.62 20.67
C ASN A 350 17.48 -10.77 21.94
N VAL A 351 18.63 -10.39 22.51
CA VAL A 351 18.63 -9.42 23.62
C VAL A 351 18.21 -8.06 23.09
N VAL A 352 17.16 -7.49 23.65
CA VAL A 352 16.60 -6.19 23.29
C VAL A 352 16.64 -5.25 24.49
N LEU A 353 17.08 -4.01 24.27
CA LEU A 353 16.99 -2.91 25.22
C LEU A 353 16.84 -1.62 24.42
N HIS A 354 15.64 -1.06 24.44
CA HIS A 354 15.28 0.18 23.77
C HIS A 354 14.77 1.20 24.79
N LEU A 355 15.18 2.46 24.61
CA LEU A 355 14.72 3.59 25.43
C LEU A 355 13.87 4.54 24.61
N LEU A 356 12.76 4.96 25.16
CA LEU A 356 11.93 6.05 24.67
C LEU A 356 11.61 7.02 25.82
N PRO A 357 11.42 8.31 25.53
CA PRO A 357 11.46 9.02 24.27
C PRO A 357 12.90 9.37 23.81
N HIS A 358 13.03 10.05 22.66
CA HIS A 358 14.24 10.79 22.34
C HIS A 358 14.59 11.78 23.46
N TRP A 359 15.85 12.25 23.50
CA TRP A 359 16.30 13.11 24.61
C TRP A 359 16.54 14.57 24.17
N ASN A 360 15.69 15.10 23.29
CA ASN A 360 15.70 16.50 22.81
C ASN A 360 14.43 17.21 23.27
N TRP A 361 14.49 17.94 24.39
CA TRP A 361 13.37 18.63 25.01
C TRP A 361 13.76 20.09 25.37
N PRO A 362 14.08 20.97 24.38
CA PRO A 362 14.50 22.33 24.65
C PRO A 362 13.43 23.09 25.43
N GLY A 363 13.83 23.83 26.47
CA GLY A 363 12.93 24.59 27.32
C GLY A 363 12.15 23.79 28.35
N ARG A 364 12.43 22.50 28.50
CA ARG A 364 11.79 21.63 29.50
C ARG A 364 12.75 21.21 30.64
N GLU A 365 13.87 21.90 30.81
CA GLU A 365 14.86 21.61 31.85
C GLU A 365 14.20 21.59 33.22
N GLY A 366 14.46 20.52 33.99
CA GLY A 366 13.89 20.27 35.32
C GLY A 366 12.44 19.77 35.33
N GLN A 367 11.72 19.76 34.19
CA GLN A 367 10.41 19.16 34.10
C GLN A 367 10.50 17.64 34.05
N GLU A 368 9.45 16.96 34.54
CA GLU A 368 9.35 15.51 34.51
C GLU A 368 9.02 15.01 33.10
N ILE A 369 9.82 14.06 32.60
CA ILE A 369 9.60 13.32 31.35
C ILE A 369 9.41 11.85 31.73
N ARG A 370 8.36 11.21 31.21
CA ARG A 370 8.21 9.75 31.25
C ARG A 370 9.28 9.12 30.36
N VAL A 371 9.99 8.13 30.89
CA VAL A 371 10.95 7.30 30.15
C VAL A 371 10.51 5.87 30.28
N ASP A 372 10.31 5.20 29.13
CA ASP A 372 10.03 3.78 29.12
C ASP A 372 11.23 3.00 28.56
N ALA A 373 11.33 1.73 28.95
CA ALA A 373 12.28 0.78 28.42
C ALA A 373 11.60 -0.49 27.98
N ASP A 374 11.65 -0.79 26.67
CA ASP A 374 11.25 -2.07 26.10
C ASP A 374 12.45 -3.02 26.13
N SER A 375 12.29 -4.17 26.80
CA SER A 375 13.39 -5.10 26.97
C SER A 375 12.92 -6.50 27.37
N ASN A 376 13.69 -7.52 26.98
CA ASN A 376 13.60 -8.87 27.51
C ASN A 376 14.72 -9.21 28.51
N CYS A 377 15.51 -8.23 28.94
CA CYS A 377 16.45 -8.39 30.04
C CYS A 377 15.71 -8.67 31.36
N LYS A 378 16.34 -9.39 32.27
CA LYS A 378 15.72 -9.71 33.58
C LYS A 378 15.50 -8.46 34.46
N SER A 379 16.39 -7.48 34.35
CA SER A 379 16.25 -6.16 34.99
C SER A 379 16.97 -5.10 34.15
N VAL A 380 16.57 -3.85 34.32
CA VAL A 380 17.15 -2.69 33.63
C VAL A 380 17.46 -1.62 34.66
N GLU A 381 18.64 -1.00 34.59
CA GLU A 381 19.02 0.17 35.34
C GLU A 381 19.19 1.37 34.42
N LEU A 382 18.50 2.47 34.75
CA LEU A 382 18.50 3.71 33.99
C LEU A 382 19.49 4.71 34.58
N PHE A 383 20.15 5.50 33.71
CA PHE A 383 21.13 6.52 34.09
C PHE A 383 20.86 7.82 33.33
N LEU A 384 21.03 8.95 33.99
CA LEU A 384 21.09 10.27 33.34
C LEU A 384 22.46 10.91 33.64
N ASN A 385 23.21 11.21 32.59
CA ASN A 385 24.54 11.81 32.67
C ASN A 385 25.47 11.01 33.62
N GLY A 386 25.36 9.67 33.61
CA GLY A 386 26.13 8.76 34.44
C GLY A 386 25.59 8.52 35.87
N ALA A 387 24.64 9.32 36.32
CA ALA A 387 23.99 9.10 37.62
C ALA A 387 22.86 8.08 37.50
N SER A 388 22.85 7.05 38.35
CA SER A 388 21.79 6.01 38.39
C SER A 388 20.46 6.61 38.83
N LEU A 389 19.42 6.27 38.10
CA LEU A 389 18.02 6.60 38.38
C LEU A 389 17.26 5.39 38.96
N GLY A 390 17.98 4.31 39.25
CA GLY A 390 17.46 3.10 39.85
C GLY A 390 17.32 1.95 38.87
N LYS A 391 17.34 0.76 39.45
CA LYS A 391 17.18 -0.54 38.75
C LYS A 391 15.80 -1.10 39.01
N GLN A 392 15.14 -1.56 37.93
CA GLN A 392 13.83 -2.21 38.01
C GLN A 392 13.89 -3.63 37.44
N THR A 393 13.08 -4.53 37.96
CA THR A 393 12.94 -5.92 37.49
C THR A 393 11.83 -5.97 36.42
N MET A 394 12.15 -6.59 35.28
CA MET A 394 11.22 -6.79 34.17
C MET A 394 10.22 -7.92 34.52
N LYS A 395 8.94 -7.67 34.33
CA LYS A 395 7.91 -8.70 34.26
C LYS A 395 7.82 -9.24 32.82
N PRO A 396 7.57 -10.55 32.64
CA PRO A 396 7.35 -11.08 31.29
C PRO A 396 6.22 -10.32 30.54
N ASN A 397 6.42 -10.07 29.27
CA ASN A 397 5.48 -9.38 28.38
C ASN A 397 5.10 -7.95 28.80
N SER A 398 5.95 -7.25 29.56
CA SER A 398 5.72 -5.87 29.96
C SER A 398 6.88 -4.95 29.54
N HIS A 399 6.76 -3.68 29.85
CA HIS A 399 7.83 -2.67 29.75
C HIS A 399 8.10 -2.04 31.12
N LEU A 400 9.17 -1.26 31.24
CA LEU A 400 9.51 -0.54 32.48
C LEU A 400 9.36 0.96 32.28
N THR A 401 8.96 1.68 33.31
CA THR A 401 8.72 3.13 33.28
C THR A 401 9.45 3.84 34.43
N TRP A 402 10.07 4.99 34.08
CA TRP A 402 10.63 5.96 35.04
C TRP A 402 10.06 7.35 34.80
N LYS A 403 10.09 8.18 35.84
CA LYS A 403 9.84 9.61 35.79
C LYS A 403 11.16 10.32 35.99
N VAL A 404 11.62 11.00 34.95
CA VAL A 404 12.97 11.58 34.92
C VAL A 404 12.88 13.10 34.79
N LYS A 405 13.53 13.86 35.70
CA LYS A 405 13.70 15.28 35.52
C LYS A 405 14.65 15.55 34.37
N TYR A 406 14.16 16.20 33.32
CA TYR A 406 14.95 16.45 32.13
C TYR A 406 16.17 17.32 32.43
N ALA A 407 17.32 16.84 32.00
CA ALA A 407 18.54 17.63 31.81
C ALA A 407 19.17 17.21 30.48
N PRO A 408 19.67 18.14 29.65
CA PRO A 408 20.39 17.81 28.43
C PRO A 408 21.59 16.88 28.71
N GLY A 409 21.92 16.00 27.78
CA GLY A 409 23.04 15.07 27.87
C GLY A 409 22.69 13.66 27.42
N THR A 410 23.15 12.66 28.16
CA THR A 410 23.00 11.24 27.82
C THR A 410 22.04 10.55 28.81
N LEU A 411 20.93 10.05 28.29
CA LEU A 411 20.09 9.06 28.96
C LEU A 411 20.54 7.67 28.51
N SER A 412 20.94 6.79 29.42
CA SER A 412 21.44 5.46 29.08
C SER A 412 20.84 4.39 29.98
N ALA A 413 20.85 3.15 29.50
CA ALA A 413 20.39 2.01 30.29
C ALA A 413 21.32 0.81 30.14
N LYS A 414 21.37 -0.01 31.22
CA LYS A 414 22.02 -1.31 31.25
C LYS A 414 20.99 -2.39 31.51
N GLY A 415 20.97 -3.40 30.65
CA GLY A 415 20.15 -4.60 30.78
C GLY A 415 20.95 -5.75 31.41
N PHE A 416 20.33 -6.47 32.32
CA PHE A 416 20.97 -7.53 33.09
C PHE A 416 20.27 -8.87 32.90
N ASP A 417 21.05 -9.96 32.93
CA ASP A 417 20.55 -11.33 33.01
C ASP A 417 20.11 -11.70 34.47
N ALA A 418 19.67 -12.95 34.65
CA ALA A 418 19.26 -13.45 35.98
C ALA A 418 20.44 -13.58 36.97
N ALA A 419 21.66 -13.67 36.50
CA ALA A 419 22.88 -13.73 37.31
C ALA A 419 23.40 -12.32 37.68
N GLY A 420 22.81 -11.26 37.13
CA GLY A 420 23.25 -9.87 37.35
C GLY A 420 24.33 -9.37 36.43
N ASN A 421 24.68 -10.13 35.38
CA ASN A 421 25.65 -9.68 34.39
C ASN A 421 24.98 -8.70 33.41
N VAL A 422 25.72 -7.68 32.98
CA VAL A 422 25.29 -6.77 31.92
C VAL A 422 25.30 -7.52 30.57
N ILE A 423 24.16 -7.59 29.90
CA ILE A 423 23.99 -8.27 28.59
C ILE A 423 23.56 -7.33 27.48
N ALA A 424 23.16 -6.11 27.82
CA ALA A 424 22.83 -5.04 26.86
C ALA A 424 23.13 -3.66 27.43
N GLU A 425 23.51 -2.75 26.58
CA GLU A 425 23.61 -1.32 26.88
C GLU A 425 22.98 -0.52 25.73
N THR A 426 22.30 0.58 26.06
CA THR A 426 21.73 1.51 25.07
C THR A 426 21.78 2.94 25.59
N LYS A 427 21.69 3.92 24.69
CA LYS A 427 21.62 5.33 25.04
C LYS A 427 20.81 6.13 24.02
N VAL A 428 20.20 7.20 24.49
CA VAL A 428 19.67 8.31 23.70
C VAL A 428 20.33 9.60 24.18
N GLU A 429 20.68 10.49 23.27
CA GLU A 429 21.45 11.69 23.59
C GLU A 429 20.73 12.95 23.11
N THR A 430 20.86 14.03 23.84
CA THR A 430 20.49 15.35 23.34
C THR A 430 21.42 15.71 22.19
N THR A 431 20.86 15.89 20.99
CA THR A 431 21.62 16.29 19.80
C THR A 431 21.69 17.81 19.68
N GLY A 432 22.63 18.28 18.88
CA GLY A 432 22.61 19.65 18.36
C GLY A 432 21.61 19.83 17.23
N ASP A 433 21.65 21.00 16.60
CA ASP A 433 20.87 21.29 15.41
C ASP A 433 21.31 20.41 14.24
N ALA A 434 20.39 20.17 13.29
CA ALA A 434 20.72 19.47 12.06
C ALA A 434 21.80 20.23 11.28
N ALA A 435 22.85 19.54 10.85
CA ALA A 435 24.02 20.11 10.16
C ALA A 435 24.33 19.42 8.83
N GLN A 436 23.94 18.16 8.67
CA GLN A 436 24.24 17.38 7.46
C GLN A 436 23.13 16.37 7.16
N ILE A 437 23.02 15.98 5.89
CA ILE A 437 22.12 14.94 5.40
C ILE A 437 22.90 13.62 5.33
N GLN A 438 22.21 12.51 5.60
CA GLN A 438 22.69 11.17 5.30
C GLN A 438 21.68 10.44 4.40
N LEU A 439 22.20 9.74 3.37
CA LEU A 439 21.46 8.84 2.49
C LEU A 439 21.93 7.42 2.71
N THR A 440 21.02 6.52 3.06
CA THR A 440 21.34 5.10 3.30
C THR A 440 20.41 4.22 2.46
N PRO A 441 20.92 3.58 1.38
CA PRO A 441 20.12 2.63 0.60
C PRO A 441 19.98 1.30 1.38
N ASP A 442 18.83 0.64 1.23
CA ASP A 442 18.60 -0.71 1.76
C ASP A 442 19.50 -1.75 1.06
N ARG A 443 19.81 -1.53 -0.21
CA ARG A 443 20.65 -2.39 -1.04
C ARG A 443 21.61 -1.55 -1.88
N LYS A 444 22.84 -2.06 -2.05
CA LYS A 444 23.87 -1.41 -2.88
C LYS A 444 23.85 -1.86 -4.34
N THR A 445 23.09 -2.92 -4.64
CA THR A 445 22.96 -3.48 -5.99
C THR A 445 21.53 -3.94 -6.20
N ILE A 446 20.95 -3.58 -7.36
CA ILE A 446 19.63 -3.98 -7.82
C ILE A 446 19.70 -4.45 -9.28
N ASN A 447 18.64 -5.14 -9.77
CA ASN A 447 18.60 -5.60 -11.15
C ASN A 447 18.19 -4.48 -12.11
N ALA A 448 18.77 -4.47 -13.31
CA ALA A 448 18.43 -3.54 -14.39
C ALA A 448 17.25 -4.08 -15.20
N ASP A 449 16.12 -4.43 -14.55
CA ASP A 449 14.92 -4.98 -15.20
C ASP A 449 13.83 -3.94 -15.48
N GLY A 450 14.03 -2.71 -15.01
CA GLY A 450 13.05 -1.63 -15.09
C GLY A 450 11.97 -1.68 -14.02
N GLU A 451 12.07 -2.61 -13.04
CA GLU A 451 11.06 -2.84 -11.99
C GLU A 451 11.69 -2.90 -10.59
N ASP A 452 12.93 -3.40 -10.47
CA ASP A 452 13.60 -3.50 -9.17
C ASP A 452 13.85 -2.13 -8.56
N VAL A 453 13.75 -2.01 -7.23
CA VAL A 453 13.86 -0.74 -6.51
C VAL A 453 14.90 -0.79 -5.41
N ALA A 454 15.54 0.34 -5.13
CA ALA A 454 16.27 0.61 -3.91
C ALA A 454 15.50 1.62 -3.05
N VAL A 455 15.41 1.34 -1.75
CA VAL A 455 14.73 2.19 -0.77
C VAL A 455 15.78 2.93 0.04
N PHE A 456 15.77 4.26 -0.02
CA PHE A 456 16.72 5.09 0.72
C PHE A 456 16.07 5.66 1.97
N THR A 457 16.71 5.48 3.10
CA THR A 457 16.49 6.30 4.29
C THR A 457 17.25 7.60 4.16
N VAL A 458 16.56 8.71 4.35
CA VAL A 458 17.11 10.07 4.43
C VAL A 458 17.06 10.49 5.88
N SER A 459 18.17 10.89 6.47
CA SER A 459 18.23 11.37 7.85
C SER A 459 18.98 12.69 7.97
N ALA A 460 18.54 13.54 8.91
CA ALA A 460 19.30 14.71 9.32
C ALA A 460 20.17 14.36 10.52
N LEU A 461 21.46 14.69 10.41
CA LEU A 461 22.43 14.48 11.46
C LEU A 461 22.93 15.82 11.99
N ASP A 462 23.27 15.85 13.28
CA ASP A 462 23.99 16.98 13.88
C ASP A 462 25.48 16.99 13.50
N ALA A 463 26.22 17.98 13.99
CA ALA A 463 27.65 18.12 13.71
C ALA A 463 28.52 16.95 14.26
N GLN A 464 27.97 16.15 15.18
CA GLN A 464 28.60 14.95 15.73
C GLN A 464 28.17 13.66 15.02
N GLY A 465 27.36 13.76 13.97
CA GLY A 465 26.87 12.61 13.19
C GLY A 465 25.75 11.83 13.85
N ARG A 466 25.03 12.40 14.82
CA ARG A 466 23.87 11.77 15.48
C ARG A 466 22.58 12.19 14.78
N VAL A 467 21.66 11.27 14.61
CA VAL A 467 20.34 11.58 14.03
C VAL A 467 19.60 12.56 14.93
N VAL A 468 19.11 13.67 14.36
CA VAL A 468 18.34 14.69 15.06
C VAL A 468 16.86 14.30 15.04
N PRO A 469 16.32 13.78 16.15
CA PRO A 469 15.00 13.12 16.18
C PRO A 469 13.81 14.09 16.07
N VAL A 470 14.07 15.37 16.00
CA VAL A 470 13.06 16.45 15.88
C VAL A 470 13.22 17.27 14.60
N ALA A 471 14.12 16.85 13.68
CA ALA A 471 14.35 17.58 12.45
C ALA A 471 13.18 17.46 11.48
N MET A 472 12.79 18.61 10.88
CA MET A 472 11.67 18.75 9.93
C MET A 472 12.13 19.44 8.63
N ASN A 473 13.42 19.46 8.34
CA ASN A 473 14.00 20.14 7.18
C ASN A 473 13.40 19.63 5.87
N LYS A 474 13.11 20.53 4.93
CA LYS A 474 12.72 20.17 3.56
C LYS A 474 13.97 19.79 2.77
N ILE A 475 13.95 18.59 2.21
CA ILE A 475 15.05 18.02 1.44
C ILE A 475 14.67 18.01 -0.04
N ASN A 476 15.57 18.47 -0.91
CA ASN A 476 15.45 18.40 -2.37
C ASN A 476 16.31 17.27 -2.90
N PHE A 477 15.87 16.62 -3.97
CA PHE A 477 16.50 15.43 -4.52
C PHE A 477 16.77 15.56 -6.01
N ALA A 478 17.94 15.07 -6.43
CA ALA A 478 18.32 14.91 -7.82
C ALA A 478 18.87 13.50 -8.04
N ILE A 479 18.63 12.95 -9.22
CA ILE A 479 19.13 11.63 -9.59
C ILE A 479 19.80 11.70 -10.96
N GLU A 480 20.89 10.96 -11.11
CA GLU A 480 21.65 10.80 -12.34
C GLU A 480 21.93 9.32 -12.60
N GLY A 481 22.00 8.91 -13.88
CA GLY A 481 22.36 7.54 -14.27
C GLY A 481 21.18 6.60 -14.45
N ALA A 482 21.40 5.31 -14.16
CA ALA A 482 20.50 4.20 -14.50
C ALA A 482 19.33 4.01 -13.48
N GLY A 483 18.74 5.09 -12.99
CA GLY A 483 17.63 5.07 -12.05
C GLY A 483 16.65 6.22 -12.24
N LYS A 484 15.45 6.06 -11.72
CA LYS A 484 14.42 7.13 -11.63
C LYS A 484 13.79 7.12 -10.25
N ILE A 485 13.52 8.30 -9.68
CA ILE A 485 12.76 8.40 -8.44
C ILE A 485 11.31 8.01 -8.74
N LEU A 486 10.79 7.06 -7.99
CA LEU A 486 9.43 6.56 -8.13
C LEU A 486 8.48 7.26 -7.15
N GLY A 487 8.97 7.53 -5.94
CA GLY A 487 8.19 8.22 -4.93
C GLY A 487 8.99 8.59 -3.69
N VAL A 488 8.39 9.47 -2.88
CA VAL A 488 8.95 9.97 -1.62
C VAL A 488 7.92 9.90 -0.49
N GLY A 489 8.37 9.73 0.73
CA GLY A 489 7.53 9.69 1.93
C GLY A 489 8.29 10.11 3.17
N ASN A 490 7.60 10.33 4.30
CA ASN A 490 8.23 10.65 5.58
C ASN A 490 7.55 9.98 6.80
N GLY A 491 6.44 9.28 6.60
CA GLY A 491 5.70 8.61 7.67
C GLY A 491 4.87 9.53 8.57
N ASP A 492 4.76 10.82 8.25
CA ASP A 492 3.86 11.75 8.94
C ASP A 492 2.41 11.45 8.54
N PRO A 493 1.51 11.14 9.50
CA PRO A 493 0.11 10.85 9.18
C PRO A 493 -0.67 12.03 8.60
N SER A 494 -0.16 13.25 8.75
CA SER A 494 -0.78 14.49 8.29
C SER A 494 0.01 15.20 7.19
N CYS A 495 0.94 14.52 6.53
CA CYS A 495 1.71 15.10 5.43
C CYS A 495 0.87 15.18 4.16
N HIS A 496 0.71 16.39 3.62
CA HIS A 496 0.00 16.68 2.37
C HIS A 496 0.94 17.04 1.20
N GLU A 497 2.25 16.92 1.38
CA GLU A 497 3.21 17.07 0.29
C GLU A 497 3.01 15.95 -0.75
N PRO A 498 3.17 16.22 -2.06
CA PRO A 498 3.01 15.20 -3.10
C PRO A 498 3.98 14.03 -2.92
N ASP A 499 3.49 12.80 -3.00
CA ASP A 499 4.33 11.60 -2.97
C ASP A 499 5.11 11.37 -4.27
N THR A 500 4.57 11.90 -5.38
CA THR A 500 5.17 11.76 -6.73
C THR A 500 5.18 13.10 -7.44
N PHE A 501 6.19 13.32 -8.27
CA PHE A 501 6.38 14.55 -9.02
C PHE A 501 6.43 14.21 -10.51
N VAL A 502 5.23 14.09 -11.10
CA VAL A 502 5.10 13.85 -12.54
C VAL A 502 5.41 15.12 -13.32
N PRO A 503 6.08 15.00 -14.48
CA PRO A 503 6.29 16.14 -15.35
C PRO A 503 4.98 16.82 -15.72
N GLN A 504 4.92 18.12 -15.58
CA GLN A 504 3.72 18.92 -15.89
C GLN A 504 3.89 19.67 -17.20
N SER A 505 2.90 19.59 -18.05
CA SER A 505 2.82 20.39 -19.25
C SER A 505 2.24 21.76 -18.92
N PRO A 506 2.96 22.85 -19.14
CA PRO A 506 2.37 24.18 -19.01
C PRO A 506 1.14 24.28 -19.90
N LEU A 507 0.02 24.71 -19.34
CA LEU A 507 -1.24 24.85 -20.07
C LEU A 507 -1.48 26.34 -20.37
N ARG A 508 -1.55 26.68 -21.66
CA ARG A 508 -1.99 27.98 -22.11
C ARG A 508 -3.39 27.87 -22.68
N GLN A 509 -4.27 28.75 -22.27
CA GLN A 509 -5.64 28.84 -22.79
C GLN A 509 -5.79 30.05 -23.69
N ILE A 510 -6.41 29.86 -24.84
CA ILE A 510 -6.85 30.92 -25.74
C ILE A 510 -8.38 30.87 -25.74
N ALA A 511 -9.01 31.91 -25.23
CA ALA A 511 -10.47 32.01 -25.31
C ALA A 511 -10.93 32.10 -26.76
N VAL A 512 -11.93 31.31 -27.11
CA VAL A 512 -12.60 31.37 -28.41
C VAL A 512 -13.85 32.22 -28.23
N ASN A 513 -13.74 33.46 -28.70
CA ASN A 513 -14.79 34.46 -28.59
C ASN A 513 -15.41 34.75 -29.97
N ASP A 514 -16.29 35.74 -30.01
CA ASP A 514 -16.90 36.27 -31.23
C ASP A 514 -17.65 35.23 -32.06
N TRP A 515 -18.36 34.36 -31.33
CA TRP A 515 -19.23 33.37 -31.96
C TRP A 515 -20.34 34.04 -32.76
N ARG A 516 -20.62 33.49 -33.95
CA ARG A 516 -21.74 33.84 -34.80
C ARG A 516 -22.57 32.62 -35.05
N TRP A 517 -23.87 32.78 -35.23
CA TRP A 517 -24.76 31.69 -35.46
C TRP A 517 -25.84 32.01 -36.54
N LYS A 518 -26.39 30.94 -37.09
CA LYS A 518 -27.49 31.02 -38.06
C LYS A 518 -28.33 29.74 -37.95
N LEU A 519 -29.65 29.90 -37.96
CA LEU A 519 -30.57 28.77 -38.11
C LEU A 519 -30.25 28.05 -39.44
N GLY A 520 -30.27 26.74 -39.44
CA GLY A 520 -30.05 25.91 -40.60
C GLY A 520 -30.62 24.53 -40.42
N GLU A 521 -31.29 24.04 -41.46
CA GLU A 521 -31.77 22.65 -41.48
C GLU A 521 -30.65 21.71 -41.94
N PHE A 522 -30.29 20.75 -41.11
CA PHE A 522 -29.34 19.71 -41.46
C PHE A 522 -29.75 18.35 -40.92
N SER A 523 -29.27 17.28 -41.53
CA SER A 523 -29.54 15.92 -41.05
C SER A 523 -28.78 15.66 -39.74
N THR A 524 -29.49 15.24 -38.71
CA THR A 524 -28.94 14.80 -37.44
C THR A 524 -28.71 13.29 -37.38
N ARG A 525 -28.93 12.58 -38.52
CA ARG A 525 -28.68 11.14 -38.64
C ARG A 525 -27.31 10.88 -39.30
N GLY A 526 -26.63 9.87 -38.80
CA GLY A 526 -25.35 9.44 -39.35
C GLY A 526 -24.16 10.32 -38.96
N ARG A 527 -23.43 10.88 -39.92
CA ARG A 527 -22.17 11.60 -39.65
C ARG A 527 -22.33 13.05 -39.20
N GLY A 528 -23.55 13.52 -38.96
CA GLY A 528 -23.86 14.91 -38.62
C GLY A 528 -23.95 15.83 -39.84
N PRO A 529 -24.06 17.16 -39.62
CA PRO A 529 -24.18 18.13 -40.70
C PRO A 529 -22.94 18.15 -41.60
N ALA A 530 -23.15 18.49 -42.86
CA ALA A 530 -22.08 18.74 -43.83
C ALA A 530 -22.51 19.87 -44.78
N GLY A 531 -21.62 20.79 -45.05
CA GLY A 531 -21.92 21.92 -45.94
C GLY A 531 -20.74 22.89 -46.02
N PRO A 532 -20.81 23.87 -46.91
CA PRO A 532 -19.76 24.89 -47.06
C PRO A 532 -19.58 25.73 -45.80
N GLU A 533 -20.59 25.76 -44.94
CA GLU A 533 -20.60 26.54 -43.69
C GLU A 533 -19.56 26.08 -42.69
N PHE A 534 -19.01 24.91 -42.84
CA PHE A 534 -17.94 24.37 -41.97
C PHE A 534 -16.53 24.69 -42.49
N ALA A 535 -16.43 25.22 -43.71
CA ALA A 535 -15.15 25.55 -44.34
C ALA A 535 -14.56 26.88 -43.86
N PRO A 536 -13.21 27.01 -43.77
CA PRO A 536 -12.57 28.25 -43.31
C PRO A 536 -12.86 29.48 -44.17
N ASP A 537 -13.03 29.31 -45.47
CA ASP A 537 -13.25 30.36 -46.47
C ASP A 537 -14.70 30.81 -46.60
N PHE A 538 -15.62 30.20 -45.85
CA PHE A 538 -17.03 30.61 -45.84
C PHE A 538 -17.23 31.94 -45.17
N ASP A 539 -17.95 32.89 -45.84
CA ASP A 539 -18.27 34.22 -45.29
C ASP A 539 -19.48 34.14 -44.31
N ASP A 540 -19.20 34.31 -43.04
CA ASP A 540 -20.18 34.37 -41.97
C ASP A 540 -20.43 35.80 -41.42
N SER A 541 -19.94 36.80 -42.12
CA SER A 541 -20.03 38.21 -41.71
C SER A 541 -21.48 38.70 -41.49
N SER A 542 -22.42 38.11 -42.21
CA SER A 542 -23.86 38.40 -42.10
C SER A 542 -24.60 37.63 -41.00
N TRP A 543 -23.94 36.71 -40.30
CA TRP A 543 -24.57 35.92 -39.26
C TRP A 543 -24.73 36.69 -37.94
N THR A 544 -25.70 36.29 -37.17
CA THR A 544 -26.01 36.93 -35.90
C THR A 544 -24.90 36.63 -34.87
N ALA A 545 -24.38 37.67 -34.21
CA ALA A 545 -23.41 37.48 -33.10
C ALA A 545 -24.11 36.88 -31.89
N VAL A 546 -23.45 35.91 -31.27
CA VAL A 546 -23.90 35.32 -29.99
C VAL A 546 -23.56 36.30 -28.86
N GLN A 547 -24.56 36.72 -28.07
CA GLN A 547 -24.33 37.50 -26.86
C GLN A 547 -23.92 36.56 -25.70
N ARG A 548 -23.11 37.05 -24.79
CA ARG A 548 -22.62 36.24 -23.66
C ARG A 548 -23.83 35.74 -22.82
N GLY A 549 -23.95 34.42 -22.71
CA GLY A 549 -25.04 33.77 -21.98
C GLY A 549 -26.29 33.48 -22.82
N ASP A 550 -26.30 33.83 -24.10
CA ASP A 550 -27.42 33.51 -25.01
C ASP A 550 -27.45 32.01 -25.31
N MET A 551 -28.62 31.43 -25.19
CA MET A 551 -28.98 30.12 -25.70
C MET A 551 -30.08 30.31 -26.74
N PRO A 552 -29.70 30.67 -28.00
CA PRO A 552 -30.62 31.27 -28.95
C PRO A 552 -31.60 30.27 -29.61
N LEU A 553 -31.35 28.97 -29.47
CA LEU A 553 -32.20 27.94 -30.08
C LEU A 553 -33.44 27.68 -29.23
N LYS A 554 -34.57 27.57 -29.90
CA LYS A 554 -35.81 27.04 -29.31
C LYS A 554 -35.87 25.53 -29.48
N GLU A 555 -36.86 24.95 -28.82
CA GLU A 555 -37.14 23.52 -28.90
C GLU A 555 -37.29 23.07 -30.36
N ASN A 556 -36.63 21.95 -30.74
CA ASN A 556 -36.60 21.33 -32.04
C ASN A 556 -35.88 22.16 -33.16
N GLU A 557 -35.16 23.24 -32.81
CA GLU A 557 -34.36 24.01 -33.77
C GLU A 557 -32.97 23.44 -33.96
N THR A 558 -32.44 23.67 -35.16
CA THR A 558 -31.04 23.38 -35.52
C THR A 558 -30.34 24.64 -35.99
N ALA A 559 -29.05 24.78 -35.63
CA ALA A 559 -28.23 25.90 -36.07
C ALA A 559 -26.76 25.52 -36.23
N ILE A 560 -26.04 26.37 -36.94
CA ILE A 560 -24.59 26.29 -37.02
C ILE A 560 -24.03 27.52 -36.31
N PHE A 561 -23.08 27.26 -35.42
CA PHE A 561 -22.28 28.25 -34.70
C PHE A 561 -20.87 28.25 -35.27
N ARG A 562 -20.25 29.42 -35.42
CA ARG A 562 -18.90 29.59 -35.93
C ARG A 562 -18.13 30.61 -35.10
N ALA A 563 -16.85 30.36 -34.87
CA ALA A 563 -15.90 31.32 -34.35
C ALA A 563 -14.54 31.19 -35.04
N HIS A 564 -13.83 32.32 -35.12
CA HIS A 564 -12.49 32.40 -35.69
C HIS A 564 -11.45 32.51 -34.60
N VAL A 565 -10.34 31.80 -34.77
CA VAL A 565 -9.21 31.87 -33.86
C VAL A 565 -7.89 31.90 -34.63
N LYS A 566 -6.98 32.79 -34.23
CA LYS A 566 -5.65 32.90 -34.85
C LYS A 566 -4.62 32.18 -34.00
N LEU A 567 -3.83 31.33 -34.65
CA LEU A 567 -2.72 30.60 -34.03
C LEU A 567 -1.40 30.96 -34.72
N THR A 568 -0.34 30.97 -33.95
CA THR A 568 1.03 31.08 -34.44
C THR A 568 1.61 29.70 -34.74
N GLN A 569 2.73 29.65 -35.47
CA GLN A 569 3.47 28.41 -35.68
C GLN A 569 4.00 27.87 -34.33
N GLU A 570 4.39 28.75 -33.41
CA GLU A 570 4.83 28.35 -32.06
C GLU A 570 3.70 27.66 -31.26
N ASP A 571 2.44 28.07 -31.45
CA ASP A 571 1.30 27.36 -30.84
C ASP A 571 1.20 25.94 -31.37
N LEU A 572 1.35 25.75 -32.67
CA LEU A 572 1.27 24.43 -33.32
C LEU A 572 2.45 23.51 -33.03
N ASP A 573 3.60 24.04 -32.65
CA ASP A 573 4.78 23.26 -32.26
C ASP A 573 4.62 22.57 -30.92
N ASN A 574 3.59 22.91 -30.13
CA ASN A 574 3.30 22.27 -28.86
C ASN A 574 2.76 20.84 -29.05
N PRO A 575 2.99 19.92 -28.05
CA PRO A 575 2.65 18.51 -28.16
C PRO A 575 1.16 18.22 -28.39
N ALA A 576 0.27 18.97 -27.72
CA ALA A 576 -1.17 18.76 -27.80
C ALA A 576 -1.93 20.09 -27.80
N ILE A 577 -3.01 20.13 -28.58
CA ILE A 577 -3.97 21.25 -28.60
C ILE A 577 -5.37 20.65 -28.59
N GLN A 578 -6.18 21.04 -27.61
CA GLN A 578 -7.56 20.60 -27.46
C GLN A 578 -8.51 21.81 -27.52
N VAL A 579 -9.70 21.61 -28.05
CA VAL A 579 -10.81 22.55 -27.85
C VAL A 579 -11.70 22.05 -26.72
N ARG A 580 -11.97 22.92 -25.78
CA ARG A 580 -12.87 22.67 -24.67
C ARG A 580 -14.11 23.55 -24.78
N PHE A 581 -15.27 22.93 -24.67
CA PHE A 581 -16.56 23.60 -24.52
C PHE A 581 -17.05 23.47 -23.07
N GLY A 582 -17.68 24.52 -22.55
CA GLY A 582 -18.40 24.45 -21.27
C GLY A 582 -19.55 23.45 -21.40
N THR A 583 -20.51 23.73 -22.25
CA THR A 583 -21.60 22.81 -22.62
C THR A 583 -22.05 23.03 -24.06
N ILE A 584 -22.65 22.01 -24.66
CA ILE A 584 -23.34 22.07 -25.95
C ILE A 584 -24.71 21.41 -25.74
N ASP A 585 -25.77 22.15 -25.90
CA ASP A 585 -27.13 21.74 -25.51
C ASP A 585 -28.04 21.58 -26.74
N ASP A 586 -28.66 20.42 -27.03
CA ASP A 586 -28.51 19.06 -26.46
C ASP A 586 -27.46 18.23 -27.21
N HIS A 587 -27.40 18.42 -28.54
CA HIS A 587 -26.53 17.66 -29.46
C HIS A 587 -25.63 18.62 -30.23
N GLY A 588 -24.33 18.30 -30.27
CA GLY A 588 -23.33 19.06 -31.00
C GLY A 588 -22.43 18.21 -31.88
N TRP A 589 -22.18 18.66 -33.09
CA TRP A 589 -21.18 18.10 -34.03
C TRP A 589 -20.11 19.15 -34.27
N ILE A 590 -18.88 18.86 -33.86
CA ILE A 590 -17.79 19.81 -33.79
C ILE A 590 -16.85 19.63 -34.99
N TYR A 591 -16.56 20.74 -35.62
CA TYR A 591 -15.67 20.83 -36.80
C TYR A 591 -14.59 21.88 -36.55
N VAL A 592 -13.38 21.61 -37.04
CA VAL A 592 -12.28 22.56 -37.10
C VAL A 592 -11.73 22.54 -38.52
N ASN A 593 -11.71 23.68 -39.18
CA ASN A 593 -11.27 23.84 -40.55
C ASN A 593 -11.91 22.81 -41.51
N ASN A 594 -13.22 22.59 -41.39
CA ASN A 594 -14.01 21.61 -42.14
C ASN A 594 -13.71 20.13 -41.83
N HIS A 595 -12.88 19.85 -40.81
CA HIS A 595 -12.63 18.50 -40.32
C HIS A 595 -13.49 18.24 -39.11
N ARG A 596 -14.31 17.17 -39.14
CA ARG A 596 -15.08 16.76 -37.98
C ARG A 596 -14.15 16.19 -36.93
N VAL A 597 -14.15 16.75 -35.70
CA VAL A 597 -13.29 16.35 -34.58
C VAL A 597 -14.03 15.60 -33.50
N GLY A 598 -15.37 15.71 -33.44
CA GLY A 598 -16.16 14.95 -32.47
C GLY A 598 -17.63 15.32 -32.43
N GLU A 599 -18.33 14.79 -31.47
CA GLU A 599 -19.73 15.07 -31.17
C GLU A 599 -19.98 15.03 -29.64
N SER A 600 -20.99 15.77 -29.20
CA SER A 600 -21.51 15.75 -27.81
C SER A 600 -23.00 15.52 -27.83
N HIS A 601 -23.50 14.67 -26.94
CA HIS A 601 -24.94 14.37 -26.79
C HIS A 601 -25.36 14.43 -25.31
N ASP A 602 -24.59 15.16 -24.51
CA ASP A 602 -24.85 15.38 -23.08
C ASP A 602 -24.76 16.88 -22.81
N TRP A 603 -25.91 17.48 -22.60
CA TRP A 603 -26.07 18.91 -22.34
C TRP A 603 -25.37 19.40 -21.05
N ALA A 604 -25.13 18.48 -20.10
CA ALA A 604 -24.50 18.81 -18.82
C ALA A 604 -22.99 18.58 -18.80
N ALA A 605 -22.43 17.86 -19.78
CA ALA A 605 -21.04 17.49 -19.82
C ALA A 605 -20.16 18.54 -20.50
N HIS A 606 -18.96 18.77 -19.96
CA HIS A 606 -17.92 19.50 -20.68
C HIS A 606 -17.38 18.64 -21.83
N ALA A 607 -17.38 19.19 -23.02
CA ALA A 607 -16.88 18.49 -24.21
C ALA A 607 -15.45 18.92 -24.57
N VAL A 608 -14.53 17.95 -24.72
CA VAL A 608 -13.12 18.19 -25.04
C VAL A 608 -12.68 17.33 -26.20
N PHE A 609 -12.04 17.94 -27.22
CA PHE A 609 -11.62 17.27 -28.44
C PHE A 609 -10.18 17.63 -28.81
N ASP A 610 -9.38 16.64 -29.22
CA ASP A 610 -8.06 16.87 -29.81
C ASP A 610 -8.21 17.49 -31.20
N VAL A 611 -7.56 18.62 -31.41
CA VAL A 611 -7.67 19.40 -32.63
C VAL A 611 -6.32 19.73 -33.30
N LYS A 612 -5.21 19.29 -32.67
CA LYS A 612 -3.86 19.65 -33.14
C LYS A 612 -3.65 19.37 -34.62
N ASN A 613 -4.08 18.21 -35.13
CA ASN A 613 -3.80 17.74 -36.46
C ASN A 613 -4.65 18.42 -37.55
N VAL A 614 -5.63 19.24 -37.19
CA VAL A 614 -6.56 19.94 -38.10
C VAL A 614 -6.42 21.45 -38.00
N LEU A 615 -5.54 21.96 -37.14
CA LEU A 615 -5.23 23.38 -36.99
C LEU A 615 -4.07 23.79 -37.92
N GLN A 616 -4.04 25.07 -38.29
CA GLN A 616 -3.00 25.69 -39.13
C GLN A 616 -2.52 27.01 -38.53
N ALA A 617 -1.34 27.46 -38.94
CA ALA A 617 -0.87 28.80 -38.58
C ALA A 617 -1.71 29.85 -39.33
N GLY A 618 -2.08 30.92 -38.65
CA GLY A 618 -3.01 31.91 -39.14
C GLY A 618 -4.44 31.66 -38.65
N ASP A 619 -5.39 31.96 -39.51
CA ASP A 619 -6.81 31.87 -39.21
C ASP A 619 -7.30 30.43 -39.23
N ASN A 620 -8.04 30.07 -38.19
CA ASN A 620 -8.74 28.79 -38.02
C ASN A 620 -10.21 29.04 -37.69
N VAL A 621 -11.06 28.15 -38.13
CA VAL A 621 -12.50 28.19 -37.86
C VAL A 621 -12.89 27.01 -37.02
N ILE A 622 -13.56 27.29 -35.92
CA ILE A 622 -14.27 26.28 -35.11
C ILE A 622 -15.75 26.43 -35.41
N ALA A 623 -16.38 25.38 -35.89
CA ALA A 623 -17.80 25.37 -36.24
C ALA A 623 -18.50 24.23 -35.51
N VAL A 624 -19.72 24.48 -35.01
CA VAL A 624 -20.53 23.51 -34.27
C VAL A 624 -21.94 23.50 -34.88
N GLY A 625 -22.35 22.35 -35.38
CA GLY A 625 -23.76 22.13 -35.68
C GLY A 625 -24.46 21.72 -34.40
N VAL A 626 -25.50 22.44 -34.00
CA VAL A 626 -26.24 22.18 -32.77
C VAL A 626 -27.69 21.84 -33.08
N LYS A 627 -28.23 20.83 -32.38
CA LYS A 627 -29.67 20.52 -32.36
C LYS A 627 -30.14 20.59 -30.92
N ASN A 628 -31.18 21.39 -30.69
CA ASN A 628 -31.85 21.48 -29.41
C ASN A 628 -33.14 20.64 -29.45
N ASP A 629 -33.30 19.72 -28.52
CA ASP A 629 -34.47 18.86 -28.40
C ASP A 629 -35.51 19.42 -27.43
N GLY A 630 -35.11 20.32 -26.52
CA GLY A 630 -36.03 20.91 -25.56
C GLY A 630 -35.50 22.12 -24.81
N GLY A 631 -36.39 23.03 -24.42
CA GLY A 631 -35.98 24.25 -23.72
C GLY A 631 -35.29 25.28 -24.60
N SER A 632 -34.26 25.95 -24.07
CA SER A 632 -33.38 26.87 -24.78
C SER A 632 -32.03 26.21 -24.98
N GLY A 633 -31.53 26.14 -26.20
CA GLY A 633 -30.29 25.44 -26.54
C GLY A 633 -29.26 26.32 -27.26
N GLY A 634 -28.04 25.78 -27.39
CA GLY A 634 -26.91 26.44 -28.04
C GLY A 634 -25.56 25.95 -27.52
N ILE A 635 -24.57 26.84 -27.57
CA ILE A 635 -23.24 26.55 -26.99
C ILE A 635 -22.96 27.50 -25.81
N SER A 636 -22.36 26.98 -24.74
CA SER A 636 -21.85 27.80 -23.64
C SER A 636 -20.83 28.82 -24.19
N PRO A 637 -20.84 30.08 -23.69
CA PRO A 637 -19.85 31.07 -24.08
C PRO A 637 -18.42 30.74 -23.62
N GLU A 638 -18.26 29.74 -22.77
CA GLU A 638 -16.96 29.30 -22.26
C GLU A 638 -16.34 28.26 -23.20
N VAL A 639 -15.78 28.73 -24.29
CA VAL A 639 -14.99 27.89 -25.23
C VAL A 639 -13.55 28.36 -25.23
N SER A 640 -12.62 27.40 -25.14
CA SER A 640 -11.19 27.70 -25.18
C SER A 640 -10.41 26.65 -25.98
N LEU A 641 -9.32 27.09 -26.62
CA LEU A 641 -8.25 26.20 -27.04
C LEU A 641 -7.26 26.06 -25.87
N GLU A 642 -7.01 24.83 -25.48
CA GLU A 642 -6.03 24.46 -24.44
C GLU A 642 -4.78 23.91 -25.15
N ILE A 643 -3.68 24.66 -25.06
CA ILE A 643 -2.38 24.33 -25.66
C ILE A 643 -1.48 23.80 -24.55
N ALA A 644 -1.18 22.52 -24.59
CA ALA A 644 -0.26 21.90 -23.64
C ALA A 644 1.17 21.96 -24.17
N GLY A 645 2.04 22.67 -23.47
CA GLY A 645 3.47 22.75 -23.76
C GLY A 645 4.21 21.44 -23.48
N LYS A 646 5.50 21.40 -23.78
CA LYS A 646 6.35 20.26 -23.40
C LYS A 646 6.35 20.08 -21.90
N ALA A 647 6.19 18.83 -21.47
CA ALA A 647 6.22 18.48 -20.06
C ALA A 647 7.57 18.87 -19.44
N VAL A 648 7.52 19.58 -18.32
CA VAL A 648 8.69 20.01 -17.55
C VAL A 648 8.77 19.16 -16.29
N ALA A 649 9.93 18.57 -16.05
CA ALA A 649 10.19 17.80 -14.84
C ALA A 649 10.02 18.70 -13.60
N GLN A 650 9.30 18.20 -12.60
CA GLN A 650 9.16 18.87 -11.33
C GLN A 650 10.31 18.47 -10.40
N PRO A 651 10.87 19.40 -9.60
CA PRO A 651 11.92 19.07 -8.65
C PRO A 651 11.35 18.19 -7.53
N TRP A 652 12.01 17.08 -7.25
CA TRP A 652 11.65 16.17 -6.18
C TRP A 652 12.01 16.77 -4.82
N SER A 653 11.09 16.74 -3.89
CA SER A 653 11.35 17.20 -2.52
C SER A 653 10.46 16.50 -1.50
N ARG A 654 10.90 16.44 -0.23
CA ARG A 654 10.12 15.94 0.89
C ARG A 654 10.65 16.54 2.20
N SER A 655 9.75 16.99 3.07
CA SER A 655 10.12 17.36 4.44
C SER A 655 10.43 16.11 5.25
N LEU A 656 11.44 16.19 6.09
CA LEU A 656 11.65 15.17 7.12
C LEU A 656 10.49 15.19 8.12
N PHE A 657 10.19 14.05 8.69
CA PHE A 657 9.33 13.93 9.85
C PHE A 657 10.11 13.23 10.97
N ASN A 658 10.30 13.97 12.06
CA ASN A 658 11.09 13.49 13.20
C ASN A 658 12.43 12.88 12.76
N GLY A 659 13.18 13.64 11.96
CA GLY A 659 14.52 13.34 11.49
C GLY A 659 14.64 12.44 10.27
N LEU A 660 13.53 11.87 9.75
CA LEU A 660 13.57 10.87 8.70
C LEU A 660 12.64 11.19 7.51
N ALA A 661 13.08 10.77 6.31
CA ALA A 661 12.26 10.62 5.11
C ALA A 661 12.70 9.39 4.30
N GLN A 662 11.92 9.02 3.30
CA GLN A 662 12.17 7.88 2.42
C GLN A 662 12.12 8.29 0.96
N ILE A 663 12.98 7.68 0.14
CA ILE A 663 12.91 7.76 -1.31
C ILE A 663 12.96 6.35 -1.89
N ILE A 664 12.11 6.10 -2.87
CA ILE A 664 12.09 4.87 -3.64
C ILE A 664 12.64 5.19 -5.03
N VAL A 665 13.73 4.52 -5.40
CA VAL A 665 14.37 4.66 -6.70
C VAL A 665 14.25 3.34 -7.45
N GLN A 666 13.65 3.40 -8.64
CA GLN A 666 13.48 2.26 -9.54
C GLN A 666 14.62 2.23 -10.56
N SER A 667 15.12 1.04 -10.87
CA SER A 667 16.10 0.86 -11.95
C SER A 667 15.51 1.21 -13.32
N THR A 668 16.36 1.62 -14.26
CA THR A 668 16.07 1.54 -15.68
C THR A 668 16.39 0.14 -16.21
N ARG A 669 16.20 -0.09 -17.51
CA ARG A 669 16.63 -1.35 -18.15
C ARG A 669 18.11 -1.35 -18.53
N ASP A 670 18.79 -0.22 -18.32
CA ASP A 670 20.22 -0.09 -18.57
C ASP A 670 21.00 -0.47 -17.32
N ALA A 671 21.96 -1.37 -17.46
CA ALA A 671 22.90 -1.69 -16.38
C ALA A 671 23.93 -0.57 -16.24
N GLY A 672 24.30 -0.26 -15.00
CA GLY A 672 25.25 0.81 -14.69
C GLY A 672 25.19 1.24 -13.24
N GLU A 673 25.31 2.52 -12.99
CA GLU A 673 25.20 3.13 -11.67
C GLU A 673 24.19 4.28 -11.75
N PHE A 674 23.43 4.47 -10.69
CA PHE A 674 22.76 5.75 -10.46
C PHE A 674 23.27 6.40 -9.17
N LYS A 675 23.23 7.74 -9.14
CA LYS A 675 23.60 8.56 -7.98
C LYS A 675 22.41 9.41 -7.56
N LEU A 676 22.00 9.25 -6.31
CA LEU A 676 20.99 10.08 -5.67
C LEU A 676 21.69 11.16 -4.84
N THR A 677 21.38 12.42 -5.09
CA THR A 677 21.88 13.56 -4.32
C THR A 677 20.74 14.22 -3.56
N ALA A 678 20.95 14.54 -2.28
CA ALA A 678 20.03 15.24 -1.40
C ALA A 678 20.65 16.55 -0.92
N THR A 679 19.87 17.63 -0.98
CA THR A 679 20.26 18.98 -0.57
C THR A 679 19.18 19.63 0.27
N ALA A 680 19.56 20.49 1.20
CA ALA A 680 18.66 21.34 1.97
C ALA A 680 19.37 22.61 2.42
N ASP A 681 18.62 23.66 2.68
CA ASP A 681 19.17 24.92 3.19
C ASP A 681 19.80 24.70 4.56
N GLY A 682 21.03 25.17 4.71
CA GLY A 682 21.77 25.09 5.97
C GLY A 682 22.34 23.72 6.33
N LEU A 683 22.15 22.68 5.51
CA LEU A 683 22.69 21.34 5.74
C LEU A 683 23.76 20.98 4.69
N ALA A 684 24.82 20.31 5.12
CA ALA A 684 25.76 19.70 4.19
C ALA A 684 25.05 18.63 3.34
N PRO A 685 25.21 18.66 1.99
CA PRO A 685 24.54 17.72 1.09
C PRO A 685 25.07 16.30 1.23
N ALA A 686 24.30 15.33 0.76
CA ALA A 686 24.69 13.94 0.68
C ALA A 686 24.49 13.39 -0.73
N THR A 687 25.36 12.45 -1.13
CA THR A 687 25.20 11.65 -2.35
C THR A 687 25.44 10.19 -2.03
N ALA A 688 24.60 9.32 -2.57
CA ALA A 688 24.74 7.87 -2.47
C ALA A 688 24.55 7.21 -3.83
N ALA A 689 25.30 6.14 -4.10
CA ALA A 689 25.28 5.40 -5.35
C ALA A 689 24.76 3.98 -5.15
N VAL A 690 24.05 3.48 -6.17
CA VAL A 690 23.59 2.09 -6.27
C VAL A 690 23.91 1.57 -7.66
N GLN A 691 24.41 0.31 -7.71
CA GLN A 691 24.70 -0.38 -8.95
C GLN A 691 23.46 -1.07 -9.51
N THR A 692 23.21 -0.96 -10.80
CA THR A 692 22.21 -1.74 -11.52
C THR A 692 22.90 -2.81 -12.34
N GLN A 693 22.66 -4.09 -12.01
CA GLN A 693 23.33 -5.21 -12.67
C GLN A 693 22.52 -5.79 -13.81
N PRO A 694 23.16 -6.30 -14.89
CA PRO A 694 22.45 -6.99 -15.94
C PRO A 694 21.66 -8.19 -15.41
N CYS A 695 20.45 -8.39 -15.92
CA CYS A 695 19.59 -9.52 -15.58
C CYS A 695 18.83 -10.02 -16.81
N ALA A 696 18.18 -11.18 -16.69
CA ALA A 696 17.26 -11.63 -17.72
C ALA A 696 16.06 -10.67 -17.80
N PRO A 697 15.60 -10.32 -19.02
CA PRO A 697 14.40 -9.49 -19.17
C PRO A 697 13.20 -10.15 -18.49
N ARG A 698 12.41 -9.34 -17.79
CA ARG A 698 11.11 -9.82 -17.28
C ARG A 698 10.17 -10.07 -18.46
N PRO A 699 9.34 -11.12 -18.40
CA PRO A 699 8.27 -11.29 -19.37
C PRO A 699 7.37 -10.05 -19.36
N SER A 700 7.17 -9.42 -20.50
CA SER A 700 6.23 -8.34 -20.66
C SER A 700 5.13 -8.75 -21.64
N VAL A 701 3.89 -8.42 -21.30
CA VAL A 701 2.80 -8.48 -22.26
C VAL A 701 2.90 -7.22 -23.13
N PRO A 702 2.85 -7.34 -24.47
CA PRO A 702 2.96 -6.18 -25.36
C PRO A 702 1.83 -5.18 -25.17
#